data_0238c2c52d2bdd64922a4d87d7014ff0
#
_entry.id   0238c2c52d2bdd64922a4d87d7014ff0
#
_cell.length_a   1.000
_cell.length_b   1.000
_cell.length_c   1.000
_cell.angle_alpha   90.00
_cell.angle_beta   90.00
_cell.angle_gamma   90.00
#
_symmetry.space_group_name_H-M   'P 1'
#
loop_
_entity.id
_entity.type
_entity.pdbx_description
1 polymer ?
#
loop_
_entity_poly.entity_id
_entity_poly.type
_entity_poly.pdbx_seq_one_letter_code
_entity_poly.pdbx_strand_id
1 'polypeptide(L)'
;GEEKIVPPGARWYSCTVEAMPLDHSGGGRAVEFVAVDEIQLCADPDRGHVFTERLLHARGLVETMFLGAETIRPLLQRLIPNVQVETRPRLSQLVHAGTAKLTRLPPRSAVVAFSAAEVYAIAEQIRRRRGGCAVVMGRLSPRTRNAQVALYQEKEVDFLVATDAIGMGLNMDVDHVAFARLSKFDGHRPRGLLPPEVAQIAGRAGRGMRDGTFGSTADCPPLDDELVRAVEGHSFEPLSQLVWRNAALDFTHVDALLATLQAAPPRPGLVRGNDATDLETLAALARDPDVRALAQGRRRVRLLWEVCQIPDFRKLADETHNRLCTRIFGHLVRDGQVPADWLAAQIAGISRADGDIDTLMQRLSGVRVWSYIAARGDWVADSPHWQGRAREVEDLLSDALHERLTARFVDRRAAMLMRRLDGGDSTALLSAVTRRGEVVVEGHAVGHVEGFAFVPDPLTGGEERKLVLRAARRALREEMPRRVAALEAAGDAAFTLAAVPQAVLGGAWDGEPVARLRPGATALRPLVEVADSEFLDGSQRERLRQRLQPFVDDRLAALLAPLFALAAAAAREPALRGPVHLLAEGLGVAVLDTEAMAPALRARLKALGVRAGRHGLFVPALLKPRAAALRAALLVLRDGGPMPALPPPGAVSLPPPDDWPEGFAAALGWVAAGPVLLRLDVAEQVAAELEWASRRRPVPVPAGLASRLSVKAEVLPAVLRRLGFRLFPAAPLPDGQFGPPAPAMLTQLRRRPEPTEVRPLPRAAGSGPFAALAVLRGR
;
A
#
# COMPACT_ATOMS: atom_id res chain seq x y z
N GLY A 1 -0.37 40.09 -4.19
CA GLY A 1 -0.84 38.82 -4.70
C GLY A 1 0.00 38.31 -5.86
N GLU A 2 0.21 37.05 -5.88
CA GLU A 2 0.96 36.36 -6.92
C GLU A 2 0.19 36.30 -8.24
N GLU A 3 -1.14 36.34 -8.17
CA GLU A 3 -2.02 36.44 -9.33
C GLU A 3 -2.67 37.80 -9.38
N LYS A 4 -2.55 38.45 -10.51
CA LYS A 4 -3.19 39.73 -10.77
C LYS A 4 -4.00 39.63 -12.06
N ILE A 5 -5.30 39.47 -11.92
CA ILE A 5 -6.24 39.46 -13.05
C ILE A 5 -7.07 40.75 -12.98
N VAL A 6 -6.79 41.70 -13.84
CA VAL A 6 -7.53 42.99 -13.90
C VAL A 6 -8.04 43.16 -15.32
N PRO A 7 -9.30 42.75 -15.60
CA PRO A 7 -9.90 42.94 -16.91
C PRO A 7 -9.97 44.42 -17.28
N PRO A 8 -9.86 44.75 -18.55
CA PRO A 8 -10.08 46.13 -19.00
C PRO A 8 -11.49 46.62 -18.58
N GLY A 9 -11.55 47.78 -17.91
CA GLY A 9 -12.83 48.34 -17.45
C GLY A 9 -13.37 47.77 -16.14
N ALA A 10 -12.59 46.99 -15.38
CA ALA A 10 -12.98 46.51 -14.06
C ALA A 10 -13.36 47.66 -13.14
N ARG A 11 -14.54 47.57 -12.55
CA ARG A 11 -15.07 48.56 -11.57
C ARG A 11 -14.92 48.09 -10.13
N TRP A 12 -14.80 46.77 -9.91
CA TRP A 12 -14.71 46.14 -8.61
C TRP A 12 -13.36 45.42 -8.51
N TYR A 13 -12.69 45.63 -7.40
CA TYR A 13 -11.38 45.00 -7.14
C TYR A 13 -11.47 44.20 -5.83
N SER A 14 -11.13 42.96 -5.88
CA SER A 14 -10.90 42.10 -4.69
C SER A 14 -9.43 41.69 -4.68
N CYS A 15 -8.73 42.05 -3.61
CA CYS A 15 -7.29 41.77 -3.50
C CYS A 15 -6.87 41.53 -2.06
N THR A 16 -5.68 40.98 -1.85
CA THR A 16 -5.05 40.95 -0.53
C THR A 16 -4.59 42.38 -0.14
N VAL A 17 -4.40 42.61 1.14
CA VAL A 17 -3.96 43.94 1.64
C VAL A 17 -2.61 44.36 1.06
N GLU A 18 -1.72 43.39 0.79
CA GLU A 18 -0.40 43.64 0.17
C GLU A 18 -0.55 44.11 -1.29
N ALA A 19 -1.52 43.55 -2.02
CA ALA A 19 -1.76 43.89 -3.44
C ALA A 19 -2.67 45.11 -3.64
N MET A 20 -3.21 45.63 -2.54
CA MET A 20 -4.12 46.80 -2.59
C MET A 20 -3.37 48.04 -3.14
N PRO A 21 -3.83 48.63 -4.24
CA PRO A 21 -3.18 49.82 -4.83
C PRO A 21 -3.43 51.03 -3.92
N LEU A 22 -2.39 51.48 -3.21
CA LEU A 22 -2.39 52.74 -2.49
C LEU A 22 -1.73 53.79 -3.33
N ASP A 23 -2.35 54.96 -3.41
CA ASP A 23 -1.77 56.10 -4.08
C ASP A 23 -1.02 57.01 -3.09
N HIS A 24 0.26 56.73 -2.90
CA HIS A 24 1.16 57.62 -2.17
C HIS A 24 1.87 58.64 -3.08
N SER A 25 1.69 58.50 -4.40
CA SER A 25 2.43 59.29 -5.39
C SER A 25 1.56 59.93 -6.47
N GLY A 26 0.25 59.98 -6.29
CA GLY A 26 -0.68 60.64 -7.22
C GLY A 26 -1.02 59.80 -8.49
N GLY A 27 -0.71 58.52 -8.52
CA GLY A 27 -0.96 57.62 -9.68
C GLY A 27 -1.94 56.46 -9.42
N GLY A 28 -2.50 56.34 -8.22
CA GLY A 28 -3.48 55.32 -7.88
C GLY A 28 -4.85 55.62 -8.46
N ARG A 29 -5.66 54.57 -8.68
CA ARG A 29 -7.05 54.74 -9.08
C ARG A 29 -7.86 55.19 -7.87
N ALA A 30 -8.42 56.39 -7.93
CA ALA A 30 -9.43 56.84 -6.97
C ALA A 30 -10.66 55.93 -7.11
N VAL A 31 -11.06 55.28 -6.02
CA VAL A 31 -12.25 54.42 -5.92
C VAL A 31 -13.23 55.08 -4.95
N GLU A 32 -14.53 54.99 -5.24
CA GLU A 32 -15.57 55.59 -4.39
C GLU A 32 -15.66 54.89 -3.03
N PHE A 33 -15.52 53.58 -3.02
CA PHE A 33 -15.66 52.71 -1.83
C PHE A 33 -14.41 51.90 -1.60
N VAL A 34 -13.94 51.84 -0.36
CA VAL A 34 -12.83 50.97 0.10
C VAL A 34 -13.28 50.19 1.31
N ALA A 35 -13.09 48.86 1.29
CA ALA A 35 -13.28 48.02 2.45
C ALA A 35 -11.99 47.25 2.77
N VAL A 36 -11.62 47.23 4.05
CA VAL A 36 -10.51 46.39 4.56
C VAL A 36 -11.05 45.44 5.61
N ASP A 37 -10.97 44.16 5.34
CA ASP A 37 -11.42 43.08 6.22
C ASP A 37 -10.32 42.65 7.18
N GLU A 38 -10.70 42.04 8.32
CA GLU A 38 -9.81 41.54 9.38
C GLU A 38 -8.86 42.62 9.92
N ILE A 39 -9.36 43.83 10.13
CA ILE A 39 -8.52 44.99 10.49
C ILE A 39 -7.78 44.84 11.83
N GLN A 40 -8.23 43.97 12.74
CA GLN A 40 -7.48 43.64 13.97
C GLN A 40 -6.10 43.03 13.69
N LEU A 41 -5.85 42.55 12.46
CA LEU A 41 -4.52 42.11 12.04
C LEU A 41 -3.48 43.23 11.97
N CYS A 42 -3.87 44.50 12.18
CA CYS A 42 -2.92 45.56 12.46
C CYS A 42 -1.99 45.28 13.66
N ALA A 43 -2.38 44.39 14.57
CA ALA A 43 -1.56 43.96 15.70
C ALA A 43 -0.69 42.71 15.40
N ASP A 44 -0.79 42.14 14.21
CA ASP A 44 0.00 40.99 13.81
C ASP A 44 1.51 41.35 13.72
N PRO A 45 2.45 40.59 14.33
CA PRO A 45 3.86 40.96 14.33
C PRO A 45 4.50 41.00 12.94
N ASP A 46 4.11 40.09 12.05
CA ASP A 46 4.69 39.94 10.71
C ASP A 46 4.03 40.86 9.69
N ARG A 47 2.70 40.82 9.62
CA ARG A 47 1.91 41.53 8.60
C ARG A 47 1.23 42.82 9.07
N GLY A 48 1.22 43.05 10.36
CA GLY A 48 0.45 44.15 10.96
C GLY A 48 0.79 45.54 10.41
N HIS A 49 2.05 45.77 10.07
CA HIS A 49 2.48 47.04 9.48
C HIS A 49 1.79 47.33 8.12
N VAL A 50 1.49 46.31 7.33
CA VAL A 50 0.75 46.47 6.05
C VAL A 50 -0.69 46.83 6.32
N PHE A 51 -1.37 46.14 7.25
CA PHE A 51 -2.75 46.49 7.65
C PHE A 51 -2.83 47.88 8.25
N THR A 52 -1.88 48.27 9.12
CA THR A 52 -1.82 49.58 9.73
C THR A 52 -1.61 50.70 8.69
N GLU A 53 -0.79 50.44 7.66
CA GLU A 53 -0.63 51.34 6.53
C GLU A 53 -1.96 51.59 5.82
N ARG A 54 -2.75 50.51 5.55
CA ARG A 54 -4.09 50.63 4.95
C ARG A 54 -5.07 51.36 5.87
N LEU A 55 -5.01 51.01 7.17
CA LEU A 55 -5.83 51.70 8.18
C LEU A 55 -5.61 53.21 8.18
N LEU A 56 -4.36 53.65 8.13
CA LEU A 56 -4.00 55.06 8.23
C LEU A 56 -4.19 55.82 6.92
N HIS A 57 -3.97 55.20 5.76
CA HIS A 57 -3.86 55.91 4.48
C HIS A 57 -4.85 55.47 3.40
N ALA A 58 -5.45 54.28 3.46
CA ALA A 58 -6.44 53.88 2.46
C ALA A 58 -7.79 54.58 2.70
N ARG A 59 -8.27 55.35 1.69
CA ARG A 59 -9.55 56.03 1.74
C ARG A 59 -10.30 55.91 0.41
N GLY A 60 -11.60 55.62 0.51
CA GLY A 60 -12.52 55.82 -0.60
C GLY A 60 -12.92 57.29 -0.73
N LEU A 61 -13.30 57.72 -1.92
CA LEU A 61 -13.77 59.11 -2.16
C LEU A 61 -15.10 59.35 -1.45
N VAL A 62 -15.94 58.34 -1.29
CA VAL A 62 -17.27 58.46 -0.67
C VAL A 62 -17.27 57.76 0.70
N GLU A 63 -16.82 56.53 0.77
CA GLU A 63 -16.89 55.73 1.99
C GLU A 63 -15.66 54.83 2.15
N THR A 64 -15.23 54.67 3.40
CA THR A 64 -14.22 53.72 3.80
C THR A 64 -14.75 52.88 4.95
N MET A 65 -14.71 51.56 4.80
CA MET A 65 -15.19 50.60 5.78
C MET A 65 -14.04 49.71 6.29
N PHE A 66 -13.95 49.55 7.60
CA PHE A 66 -13.05 48.60 8.25
C PHE A 66 -13.89 47.54 8.96
N LEU A 67 -13.68 46.27 8.60
CA LEU A 67 -14.36 45.13 9.22
C LEU A 67 -13.38 44.39 10.10
N GLY A 68 -13.83 43.95 11.27
CA GLY A 68 -12.95 43.17 12.17
C GLY A 68 -13.52 43.00 13.57
N ALA A 69 -12.68 42.46 14.45
CA ALA A 69 -13.04 42.21 15.85
C ALA A 69 -13.11 43.49 16.66
N GLU A 70 -14.01 43.56 17.64
CA GLU A 70 -14.21 44.70 18.51
C GLU A 70 -12.97 45.10 19.32
N THR A 71 -12.01 44.16 19.48
CA THR A 71 -10.75 44.39 20.19
C THR A 71 -9.94 45.59 19.71
N ILE A 72 -10.06 45.97 18.42
CA ILE A 72 -9.33 47.14 17.85
C ILE A 72 -10.04 48.48 18.09
N ARG A 73 -11.30 48.47 18.51
CA ARG A 73 -12.14 49.67 18.63
C ARG A 73 -11.50 50.83 19.39
N PRO A 74 -10.90 50.66 20.57
CA PRO A 74 -10.29 51.78 21.30
C PRO A 74 -9.14 52.46 20.54
N LEU A 75 -8.35 51.67 19.80
CA LEU A 75 -7.27 52.18 18.96
C LEU A 75 -7.79 52.89 17.70
N LEU A 76 -8.83 52.35 17.07
CA LEU A 76 -9.50 52.97 15.92
C LEU A 76 -10.01 54.36 16.28
N GLN A 77 -10.73 54.48 17.39
CA GLN A 77 -11.28 55.76 17.85
C GLN A 77 -10.20 56.80 18.18
N ARG A 78 -9.02 56.32 18.65
CA ARG A 78 -7.87 57.17 18.96
C ARG A 78 -7.11 57.63 17.70
N LEU A 79 -6.96 56.75 16.71
CA LEU A 79 -6.12 56.97 15.54
C LEU A 79 -6.87 57.63 14.39
N ILE A 80 -8.18 57.36 14.27
CA ILE A 80 -9.02 57.88 13.21
C ILE A 80 -10.12 58.76 13.81
N PRO A 81 -9.97 60.07 13.72
CA PRO A 81 -11.02 60.99 14.19
C PRO A 81 -12.35 60.77 13.45
N ASN A 82 -13.46 60.84 14.18
CA ASN A 82 -14.82 60.75 13.67
C ASN A 82 -15.19 59.39 13.04
N VAL A 83 -14.47 58.30 13.37
CA VAL A 83 -14.87 56.97 12.93
C VAL A 83 -16.21 56.58 13.57
N GLN A 84 -17.14 56.14 12.73
CA GLN A 84 -18.41 55.58 13.21
C GLN A 84 -18.22 54.09 13.44
N VAL A 85 -18.67 53.57 14.59
CA VAL A 85 -18.53 52.17 14.94
C VAL A 85 -19.90 51.51 15.02
N GLU A 86 -20.16 50.56 14.16
CA GLU A 86 -21.34 49.72 14.19
C GLU A 86 -20.94 48.31 14.68
N THR A 87 -21.62 47.85 15.71
CA THR A 87 -21.40 46.47 16.24
C THR A 87 -22.55 45.60 15.79
N ARG A 88 -22.21 44.44 15.21
CA ARG A 88 -23.15 43.40 14.86
C ARG A 88 -22.83 42.14 15.63
N PRO A 89 -23.71 41.70 16.55
CA PRO A 89 -23.49 40.47 17.28
C PRO A 89 -23.58 39.23 16.34
N ARG A 90 -22.91 38.16 16.71
CA ARG A 90 -23.05 36.89 16.04
C ARG A 90 -24.50 36.41 16.14
N LEU A 91 -25.09 35.92 15.03
CA LEU A 91 -26.48 35.47 14.96
C LEU A 91 -26.66 34.07 15.57
N SER A 92 -25.61 33.24 15.54
CA SER A 92 -25.62 31.85 16.09
C SER A 92 -24.87 31.79 17.42
N GLN A 93 -25.27 30.86 18.28
CA GLN A 93 -24.55 30.60 19.52
C GLN A 93 -23.33 29.72 19.27
N LEU A 94 -22.30 29.93 20.09
CA LEU A 94 -21.10 29.09 20.13
C LEU A 94 -20.99 28.50 21.55
N VAL A 95 -21.11 27.18 21.70
CA VAL A 95 -21.22 26.51 22.99
C VAL A 95 -20.06 25.54 23.21
N HIS A 96 -19.50 25.57 24.40
CA HIS A 96 -18.45 24.62 24.78
C HIS A 96 -19.03 23.24 25.04
N ALA A 97 -18.53 22.22 24.33
CA ALA A 97 -18.99 20.83 24.41
C ALA A 97 -18.07 19.91 25.26
N GLY A 98 -17.10 20.50 25.96
CA GLY A 98 -16.16 19.74 26.79
C GLY A 98 -15.06 19.01 25.99
N THR A 99 -14.57 17.91 26.56
CA THR A 99 -13.48 17.11 25.99
C THR A 99 -13.99 15.77 25.46
N ALA A 100 -13.63 15.40 24.25
CA ALA A 100 -14.06 14.16 23.61
C ALA A 100 -12.91 13.39 22.98
N LYS A 101 -13.00 12.06 22.95
CA LYS A 101 -12.06 11.23 22.16
C LYS A 101 -12.30 11.46 20.67
N LEU A 102 -11.25 11.41 19.84
CA LEU A 102 -11.35 11.55 18.37
C LEU A 102 -12.42 10.64 17.75
N THR A 103 -12.60 9.44 18.31
CA THR A 103 -13.62 8.48 17.86
C THR A 103 -15.07 8.83 18.24
N ARG A 104 -15.26 9.80 19.14
CA ARG A 104 -16.58 10.23 19.63
C ARG A 104 -16.96 11.64 19.19
N LEU A 105 -16.10 12.28 18.40
CA LEU A 105 -16.43 13.56 17.81
C LEU A 105 -17.65 13.42 16.88
N PRO A 106 -18.57 14.38 16.89
CA PRO A 106 -19.72 14.36 15.99
C PRO A 106 -19.28 14.45 14.52
N PRO A 107 -20.08 13.97 13.57
CA PRO A 107 -19.88 14.25 12.17
C PRO A 107 -19.78 15.77 11.92
N ARG A 108 -19.18 16.17 10.84
CA ARG A 108 -18.95 17.60 10.48
C ARG A 108 -18.05 18.33 11.47
N SER A 109 -17.10 17.62 12.09
CA SER A 109 -16.10 18.19 12.99
C SER A 109 -14.82 18.59 12.27
N ALA A 110 -14.24 19.71 12.71
CA ALA A 110 -12.88 20.11 12.40
C ALA A 110 -11.97 19.90 13.62
N VAL A 111 -10.87 19.18 13.44
CA VAL A 111 -9.84 18.99 14.48
C VAL A 111 -8.66 19.88 14.17
N VAL A 112 -8.24 20.70 15.13
CA VAL A 112 -7.21 21.72 14.92
C VAL A 112 -5.94 21.39 15.69
N ALA A 113 -4.81 21.38 14.98
CA ALA A 113 -3.46 21.22 15.51
C ALA A 113 -2.51 22.25 14.86
N PHE A 114 -1.31 22.46 15.39
CA PHE A 114 -0.46 23.57 14.99
C PHE A 114 0.86 23.15 14.33
N SER A 115 1.06 21.86 14.11
CA SER A 115 2.20 21.34 13.33
C SER A 115 1.73 20.34 12.25
N ALA A 116 2.47 20.26 11.15
CA ALA A 116 2.18 19.31 10.09
C ALA A 116 2.23 17.85 10.59
N ALA A 117 3.18 17.53 11.47
CA ALA A 117 3.32 16.20 12.05
C ALA A 117 2.09 15.80 12.89
N GLU A 118 1.56 16.71 13.70
CA GLU A 118 0.34 16.48 14.47
C GLU A 118 -0.89 16.33 13.56
N VAL A 119 -1.02 17.21 12.56
CA VAL A 119 -2.11 17.12 11.56
C VAL A 119 -2.10 15.76 10.89
N TYR A 120 -0.94 15.27 10.44
CA TYR A 120 -0.83 13.96 9.80
C TYR A 120 -1.12 12.80 10.76
N ALA A 121 -0.64 12.87 12.00
CA ALA A 121 -0.90 11.85 13.02
C ALA A 121 -2.40 11.74 13.34
N ILE A 122 -3.09 12.87 13.51
CA ILE A 122 -4.53 12.93 13.77
C ILE A 122 -5.32 12.44 12.54
N ALA A 123 -4.94 12.89 11.34
CA ALA A 123 -5.59 12.47 10.09
C ALA A 123 -5.49 10.96 9.88
N GLU A 124 -4.33 10.36 10.18
CA GLU A 124 -4.14 8.92 10.11
C GLU A 124 -5.00 8.17 11.14
N GLN A 125 -5.15 8.70 12.36
CA GLN A 125 -6.02 8.12 13.38
C GLN A 125 -7.50 8.17 12.97
N ILE A 126 -7.93 9.30 12.40
CA ILE A 126 -9.31 9.46 11.89
C ILE A 126 -9.54 8.52 10.71
N ARG A 127 -8.59 8.44 9.76
CA ARG A 127 -8.68 7.51 8.64
C ARG A 127 -8.90 6.08 9.10
N ARG A 128 -8.10 5.61 10.05
CA ARG A 128 -8.19 4.23 10.56
C ARG A 128 -9.49 3.91 11.28
N ARG A 129 -10.18 4.91 11.85
CA ARG A 129 -11.34 4.68 12.73
C ARG A 129 -12.65 5.24 12.22
N ARG A 130 -12.60 6.23 11.31
CA ARG A 130 -13.77 6.99 10.83
C ARG A 130 -13.81 7.12 9.30
N GLY A 131 -12.95 6.38 8.59
CA GLY A 131 -12.95 6.32 7.13
C GLY A 131 -12.20 7.43 6.43
N GLY A 132 -11.78 8.48 7.12
CA GLY A 132 -10.93 9.51 6.54
C GLY A 132 -11.33 10.92 6.90
N CYS A 133 -10.46 11.86 6.49
CA CYS A 133 -10.65 13.28 6.68
C CYS A 133 -9.98 14.09 5.57
N ALA A 134 -10.48 15.27 5.32
CA ALA A 134 -9.78 16.29 4.55
C ALA A 134 -8.69 16.95 5.41
N VAL A 135 -7.60 17.38 4.77
CA VAL A 135 -6.47 18.03 5.45
C VAL A 135 -6.28 19.45 4.92
N VAL A 136 -6.28 20.43 5.83
CA VAL A 136 -6.11 21.84 5.49
C VAL A 136 -5.00 22.49 6.31
N MET A 137 -3.97 22.96 5.63
CA MET A 137 -2.82 23.62 6.25
C MET A 137 -2.50 24.94 5.54
N GLY A 138 -1.92 25.90 6.27
CA GLY A 138 -1.54 27.21 5.72
C GLY A 138 -0.54 27.14 4.57
N ARG A 139 0.31 26.11 4.54
CA ARG A 139 1.30 25.89 3.47
C ARG A 139 0.72 25.33 2.16
N LEU A 140 -0.53 24.85 2.18
CA LEU A 140 -1.17 24.34 0.96
C LEU A 140 -1.45 25.48 -0.02
N SER A 141 -1.38 25.17 -1.31
CA SER A 141 -1.84 26.12 -2.34
C SER A 141 -3.34 26.40 -2.19
N PRO A 142 -3.84 27.56 -2.65
CA PRO A 142 -5.28 27.83 -2.66
C PRO A 142 -6.05 26.73 -3.38
N ARG A 143 -5.53 26.23 -4.52
CA ARG A 143 -6.12 25.14 -5.31
C ARG A 143 -6.23 23.85 -4.51
N THR A 144 -5.13 23.35 -3.92
CA THR A 144 -5.13 22.14 -3.08
C THR A 144 -6.04 22.30 -1.87
N ARG A 145 -6.02 23.48 -1.23
CA ARG A 145 -6.86 23.78 -0.07
C ARG A 145 -8.34 23.73 -0.42
N ASN A 146 -8.74 24.35 -1.52
CA ASN A 146 -10.13 24.32 -1.98
C ASN A 146 -10.57 22.92 -2.36
N ALA A 147 -9.71 22.12 -3.00
CA ALA A 147 -9.99 20.73 -3.34
C ALA A 147 -10.17 19.87 -2.09
N GLN A 148 -9.35 20.03 -1.04
CA GLN A 148 -9.53 19.35 0.24
C GLN A 148 -10.83 19.80 0.95
N VAL A 149 -11.14 21.09 0.93
CA VAL A 149 -12.40 21.61 1.47
C VAL A 149 -13.60 21.05 0.72
N ALA A 150 -13.52 20.90 -0.60
CA ALA A 150 -14.58 20.31 -1.42
C ALA A 150 -14.91 18.88 -0.97
N LEU A 151 -13.91 18.01 -0.70
CA LEU A 151 -14.15 16.66 -0.15
C LEU A 151 -14.99 16.68 1.13
N TYR A 152 -14.76 17.66 2.00
CA TYR A 152 -15.51 17.83 3.23
C TYR A 152 -16.90 18.44 2.97
N GLN A 153 -17.03 19.41 2.10
CA GLN A 153 -18.31 20.08 1.77
C GLN A 153 -19.26 19.14 1.03
N GLU A 154 -18.75 18.39 0.06
CA GLU A 154 -19.50 17.40 -0.73
C GLU A 154 -19.83 16.14 0.09
N LYS A 155 -19.44 16.13 1.36
CA LYS A 155 -19.68 15.03 2.29
C LYS A 155 -19.02 13.71 1.86
N GLU A 156 -17.90 13.76 1.15
CA GLU A 156 -17.10 12.55 0.92
C GLU A 156 -16.41 12.10 2.22
N VAL A 157 -16.07 13.06 3.08
CA VAL A 157 -15.57 12.82 4.43
C VAL A 157 -16.33 13.71 5.44
N ASP A 158 -16.47 13.22 6.68
CA ASP A 158 -17.17 13.93 7.75
C ASP A 158 -16.25 14.72 8.67
N PHE A 159 -14.95 14.55 8.51
CA PHE A 159 -13.93 15.17 9.35
C PHE A 159 -12.97 16.01 8.52
N LEU A 160 -12.52 17.09 9.15
CA LEU A 160 -11.47 17.95 8.65
C LEU A 160 -10.36 18.01 9.71
N VAL A 161 -9.10 17.88 9.32
CA VAL A 161 -7.97 18.16 10.20
C VAL A 161 -7.23 19.38 9.65
N ALA A 162 -7.08 20.40 10.47
CA ALA A 162 -6.55 21.67 9.99
C ALA A 162 -5.53 22.30 10.95
N THR A 163 -4.73 23.22 10.42
CA THR A 163 -4.02 24.19 11.24
C THR A 163 -4.92 25.41 11.51
N ASP A 164 -4.39 26.46 12.18
CA ASP A 164 -5.04 27.76 12.34
C ASP A 164 -5.46 28.40 11.01
N ALA A 165 -4.98 27.90 9.87
CA ALA A 165 -5.45 28.28 8.54
C ALA A 165 -6.97 28.10 8.34
N ILE A 166 -7.63 27.26 9.16
CA ILE A 166 -9.09 27.16 9.17
C ILE A 166 -9.75 28.50 9.59
N GLY A 167 -9.10 29.26 10.45
CA GLY A 167 -9.61 30.51 10.99
C GLY A 167 -9.73 31.63 9.96
N MET A 168 -9.03 31.56 8.82
CA MET A 168 -8.98 32.65 7.83
C MET A 168 -9.18 32.17 6.40
N GLY A 169 -9.95 32.93 5.60
CA GLY A 169 -10.02 32.79 4.15
C GLY A 169 -10.69 31.53 3.61
N LEU A 170 -11.33 30.70 4.45
CA LEU A 170 -12.04 29.50 4.02
C LEU A 170 -13.53 29.63 4.30
N ASN A 171 -14.32 29.34 3.28
CA ASN A 171 -15.76 29.26 3.39
C ASN A 171 -16.21 27.82 3.52
N MET A 172 -16.49 27.38 4.74
CA MET A 172 -16.91 26.01 5.00
C MET A 172 -17.90 25.93 6.16
N ASP A 173 -18.79 24.94 6.09
CA ASP A 173 -19.77 24.66 7.12
C ASP A 173 -19.23 23.59 8.08
N VAL A 174 -18.82 24.02 9.27
CA VAL A 174 -18.35 23.18 10.35
C VAL A 174 -19.35 23.26 11.50
N ASP A 175 -19.74 22.12 12.07
CA ASP A 175 -20.70 22.11 13.19
C ASP A 175 -19.97 22.06 14.54
N HIS A 176 -18.78 21.44 14.59
CA HIS A 176 -17.97 21.31 15.78
C HIS A 176 -16.49 21.56 15.50
N VAL A 177 -15.82 22.31 16.38
CA VAL A 177 -14.36 22.51 16.34
C VAL A 177 -13.72 21.87 17.59
N ALA A 178 -12.81 20.93 17.41
CA ALA A 178 -12.05 20.29 18.48
C ALA A 178 -10.57 20.70 18.44
N PHE A 179 -10.07 21.25 19.53
CA PHE A 179 -8.65 21.58 19.66
C PHE A 179 -7.86 20.34 20.07
N ALA A 180 -6.90 19.94 19.27
CA ALA A 180 -5.95 18.86 19.61
C ALA A 180 -4.76 19.39 20.41
N ARG A 181 -4.50 20.70 20.31
CA ARG A 181 -3.49 21.44 21.11
C ARG A 181 -3.99 22.85 21.38
N LEU A 182 -3.50 23.43 22.49
CA LEU A 182 -3.75 24.83 22.87
C LEU A 182 -2.47 25.69 22.84
N SER A 183 -1.41 25.19 22.19
CA SER A 183 -0.16 25.90 22.01
C SER A 183 0.29 25.83 20.56
N LYS A 184 0.90 26.92 20.09
CA LYS A 184 1.51 27.03 18.77
C LYS A 184 2.92 27.62 18.84
N PHE A 185 3.70 27.39 17.79
CA PHE A 185 4.96 28.06 17.58
C PHE A 185 4.73 29.39 16.87
N ASP A 186 5.18 30.49 17.48
CA ASP A 186 4.93 31.86 16.95
C ASP A 186 6.01 32.36 15.97
N GLY A 187 6.94 31.53 15.61
CA GLY A 187 8.13 31.86 14.81
C GLY A 187 9.41 31.91 15.66
N HIS A 188 9.30 32.15 16.96
CA HIS A 188 10.42 32.29 17.89
C HIS A 188 10.36 31.26 19.02
N ARG A 189 9.19 31.05 19.62
CA ARG A 189 8.97 30.15 20.76
C ARG A 189 7.60 29.50 20.76
N PRO A 190 7.46 28.34 21.42
CA PRO A 190 6.13 27.81 21.71
C PRO A 190 5.41 28.70 22.71
N ARG A 191 4.14 29.04 22.43
CA ARG A 191 3.26 29.77 23.34
C ARG A 191 1.83 29.23 23.32
N GLY A 192 1.08 29.51 24.38
CA GLY A 192 -0.34 29.25 24.43
C GLY A 192 -1.13 30.10 23.40
N LEU A 193 -2.26 29.59 22.98
CA LEU A 193 -3.21 30.35 22.16
C LEU A 193 -3.82 31.48 22.99
N LEU A 194 -3.94 32.64 22.38
CA LEU A 194 -4.67 33.77 22.95
C LEU A 194 -6.19 33.55 22.80
N PRO A 195 -7.04 34.06 23.73
CA PRO A 195 -8.47 33.92 23.65
C PRO A 195 -9.06 34.36 22.31
N PRO A 196 -8.64 35.47 21.65
CA PRO A 196 -9.11 35.83 20.31
C PRO A 196 -8.74 34.84 19.23
N GLU A 197 -7.56 34.14 19.34
CA GLU A 197 -7.15 33.13 18.39
C GLU A 197 -8.03 31.87 18.52
N VAL A 198 -8.32 31.46 19.78
CA VAL A 198 -9.25 30.36 20.04
C VAL A 198 -10.64 30.68 19.50
N ALA A 199 -11.13 31.90 19.75
CA ALA A 199 -12.43 32.37 19.25
C ALA A 199 -12.52 32.43 17.72
N GLN A 200 -11.45 32.84 17.05
CA GLN A 200 -11.40 32.93 15.59
C GLN A 200 -11.47 31.51 14.95
N ILE A 201 -10.80 30.54 15.59
CA ILE A 201 -10.81 29.16 15.15
C ILE A 201 -12.16 28.49 15.50
N ALA A 202 -12.58 28.58 16.78
CA ALA A 202 -13.85 28.02 17.25
C ALA A 202 -15.05 28.63 16.54
N GLY A 203 -14.97 29.92 16.21
CA GLY A 203 -15.99 30.65 15.48
C GLY A 203 -16.31 30.15 14.08
N ARG A 204 -15.54 29.20 13.56
CA ARG A 204 -15.88 28.47 12.34
C ARG A 204 -16.97 27.42 12.53
N ALA A 205 -17.21 27.01 13.78
CA ALA A 205 -18.33 26.14 14.10
C ALA A 205 -19.62 26.97 14.14
N GLY A 206 -20.62 26.51 13.42
CA GLY A 206 -21.89 27.19 13.24
C GLY A 206 -21.78 28.45 12.34
N ARG A 207 -22.75 28.66 11.51
CA ARG A 207 -22.74 29.81 10.56
C ARG A 207 -24.15 30.29 10.29
N GLY A 208 -24.29 31.61 10.15
CA GLY A 208 -25.58 32.26 9.95
C GLY A 208 -26.48 32.02 11.17
N MET A 209 -27.57 31.30 11.00
CA MET A 209 -28.52 30.94 12.04
C MET A 209 -28.26 29.58 12.71
N ARG A 210 -27.23 28.86 12.29
CA ARG A 210 -26.89 27.54 12.89
C ARG A 210 -25.91 27.73 14.04
N ASP A 211 -26.23 27.18 15.20
CA ASP A 211 -25.35 27.14 16.34
C ASP A 211 -24.18 26.21 16.11
N GLY A 212 -23.06 26.51 16.74
CA GLY A 212 -21.83 25.72 16.65
C GLY A 212 -21.34 25.31 18.02
N THR A 213 -20.55 24.26 18.06
CA THR A 213 -19.92 23.79 19.29
C THR A 213 -18.39 23.75 19.15
N PHE A 214 -17.70 23.92 20.28
CA PHE A 214 -16.24 23.75 20.32
C PHE A 214 -15.82 23.00 21.58
N GLY A 215 -14.64 22.42 21.55
CA GLY A 215 -14.11 21.68 22.67
C GLY A 215 -12.66 21.24 22.44
N SER A 216 -12.19 20.29 23.24
CA SER A 216 -10.84 19.72 23.09
C SER A 216 -10.88 18.24 22.82
N THR A 217 -9.82 17.70 22.23
CA THR A 217 -9.66 16.24 22.14
C THR A 217 -9.16 15.69 23.48
N ALA A 218 -9.36 14.39 23.72
CA ALA A 218 -8.93 13.74 24.98
C ALA A 218 -7.41 13.80 25.25
N ASP A 219 -6.61 13.97 24.20
CA ASP A 219 -5.16 14.09 24.29
C ASP A 219 -4.69 15.56 24.48
N CYS A 220 -5.64 16.50 24.53
CA CYS A 220 -5.42 17.92 24.80
C CYS A 220 -5.90 18.26 26.21
N PRO A 221 -5.22 19.12 26.96
CA PRO A 221 -5.75 19.64 28.21
C PRO A 221 -7.12 20.26 27.99
N PRO A 222 -8.06 20.13 28.96
CA PRO A 222 -9.35 20.83 28.86
C PRO A 222 -9.14 22.34 28.78
N LEU A 223 -10.06 23.03 28.10
CA LEU A 223 -10.07 24.48 28.05
C LEU A 223 -10.39 25.03 29.45
N ASP A 224 -9.68 26.10 29.83
CA ASP A 224 -9.95 26.81 31.08
C ASP A 224 -11.32 27.50 31.04
N ASP A 225 -12.03 27.51 32.17
CA ASP A 225 -13.35 28.11 32.30
C ASP A 225 -13.38 29.61 31.97
N GLU A 226 -12.28 30.34 32.23
CA GLU A 226 -12.15 31.72 31.85
C GLU A 226 -12.08 31.90 30.34
N LEU A 227 -11.25 31.06 29.68
CA LEU A 227 -11.12 31.01 28.23
C LEU A 227 -12.47 30.64 27.58
N VAL A 228 -13.18 29.64 28.15
CA VAL A 228 -14.50 29.23 27.65
C VAL A 228 -15.47 30.39 27.71
N ARG A 229 -15.58 31.07 28.86
CA ARG A 229 -16.46 32.22 29.02
C ARG A 229 -16.10 33.40 28.08
N ALA A 230 -14.82 33.64 27.86
CA ALA A 230 -14.36 34.66 26.92
C ALA A 230 -14.76 34.37 25.49
N VAL A 231 -14.66 33.09 25.08
CA VAL A 231 -15.00 32.63 23.73
C VAL A 231 -16.52 32.61 23.51
N GLU A 232 -17.30 32.08 24.45
CA GLU A 232 -18.76 32.02 24.36
C GLU A 232 -19.38 33.43 24.43
N GLY A 233 -18.86 34.28 25.35
CA GLY A 233 -19.31 35.66 25.51
C GLY A 233 -18.73 36.65 24.50
N HIS A 234 -17.81 36.20 23.66
CA HIS A 234 -17.10 37.05 22.68
C HIS A 234 -16.45 38.28 23.30
N SER A 235 -15.92 38.15 24.53
CA SER A 235 -15.35 39.22 25.34
C SER A 235 -13.84 39.03 25.45
N PHE A 236 -13.08 39.93 24.83
CA PHE A 236 -11.62 39.85 24.79
C PHE A 236 -11.01 41.19 25.21
N GLU A 237 -9.79 41.10 25.72
CA GLU A 237 -9.02 42.30 26.02
C GLU A 237 -8.80 43.14 24.76
N PRO A 238 -9.01 44.48 24.86
CA PRO A 238 -8.73 45.39 23.78
C PRO A 238 -7.24 45.33 23.36
N LEU A 239 -7.00 45.53 22.06
CA LEU A 239 -5.65 45.69 21.56
C LEU A 239 -5.02 46.94 22.14
N SER A 240 -3.81 46.81 22.66
CA SER A 240 -3.07 47.94 23.24
C SER A 240 -2.23 48.70 22.22
N GLN A 241 -1.79 48.04 21.16
CA GLN A 241 -0.84 48.54 20.19
C GLN A 241 -1.09 47.97 18.80
N LEU A 242 -0.79 48.76 17.75
CA LEU A 242 -0.75 48.29 16.35
C LEU A 242 0.67 48.35 15.83
N VAL A 243 1.04 47.36 15.03
CA VAL A 243 2.37 47.28 14.41
C VAL A 243 2.45 48.29 13.27
N TRP A 244 3.43 49.16 13.32
CA TRP A 244 3.62 50.23 12.36
C TRP A 244 5.02 50.18 11.75
N ARG A 245 5.14 50.66 10.50
CA ARG A 245 6.40 50.85 9.81
C ARG A 245 6.34 52.14 9.01
N ASN A 246 7.44 52.88 8.95
CA ASN A 246 7.51 54.10 8.17
C ASN A 246 7.37 53.80 6.67
N ALA A 247 6.47 54.48 6.00
CA ALA A 247 6.26 54.39 4.57
C ALA A 247 7.08 55.45 3.77
N ALA A 248 7.47 56.55 4.43
CA ALA A 248 8.32 57.58 3.82
C ALA A 248 9.78 57.18 3.86
N LEU A 249 10.20 56.34 2.93
CA LEU A 249 11.56 55.71 2.89
C LEU A 249 12.55 56.60 2.13
N ASP A 250 13.75 56.74 2.70
CA ASP A 250 14.88 57.40 2.05
C ASP A 250 15.76 56.39 1.33
N PHE A 251 15.79 56.49 0.02
CA PHE A 251 16.56 55.63 -0.87
C PHE A 251 17.93 56.23 -1.28
N THR A 252 18.44 57.24 -0.59
CA THR A 252 19.70 57.91 -0.92
C THR A 252 20.86 56.91 -0.87
N HIS A 253 20.93 56.13 0.19
CA HIS A 253 21.88 55.03 0.39
C HIS A 253 21.28 53.99 1.35
N VAL A 254 21.87 52.78 1.42
CA VAL A 254 21.35 51.64 2.18
C VAL A 254 21.16 51.94 3.67
N ASP A 255 22.10 52.71 4.26
CA ASP A 255 22.02 53.06 5.69
C ASP A 255 20.90 54.08 5.97
N ALA A 256 20.62 55.01 5.05
CA ALA A 256 19.47 55.92 5.14
C ALA A 256 18.15 55.15 5.05
N LEU A 257 18.06 54.16 4.16
CA LEU A 257 16.91 53.32 4.04
C LEU A 257 16.67 52.53 5.34
N LEU A 258 17.70 51.90 5.90
CA LEU A 258 17.63 51.18 7.18
C LEU A 258 17.21 52.12 8.32
N ALA A 259 17.78 53.30 8.40
CA ALA A 259 17.43 54.29 9.41
C ALA A 259 15.94 54.70 9.31
N THR A 260 15.43 54.95 8.08
CA THR A 260 14.02 55.31 7.88
C THR A 260 13.06 54.18 8.16
N LEU A 261 13.41 52.94 7.87
CA LEU A 261 12.63 51.72 8.23
C LEU A 261 12.59 51.51 9.74
N GLN A 262 13.65 51.90 10.45
CA GLN A 262 13.76 51.81 11.91
C GLN A 262 13.25 53.04 12.66
N ALA A 263 12.63 54.00 11.99
CA ALA A 263 12.09 55.21 12.58
C ALA A 263 11.09 54.90 13.70
N ALA A 264 11.07 55.75 14.70
CA ALA A 264 10.09 55.65 15.79
C ALA A 264 8.68 55.93 15.32
N PRO A 265 7.66 55.26 15.86
CA PRO A 265 6.27 55.53 15.54
C PRO A 265 5.86 56.99 15.86
N PRO A 266 5.05 57.63 15.01
CA PRO A 266 4.71 59.05 15.16
C PRO A 266 3.62 59.33 16.22
N ARG A 267 2.91 58.31 16.71
CA ARG A 267 1.76 58.46 17.62
C ARG A 267 1.72 57.34 18.68
N PRO A 268 1.21 57.62 19.87
CA PRO A 268 0.92 56.60 20.87
C PRO A 268 -0.09 55.57 20.34
N GLY A 269 0.10 54.32 20.71
CA GLY A 269 -0.70 53.17 20.22
C GLY A 269 -0.13 52.48 18.99
N LEU A 270 0.95 53.03 18.42
CA LEU A 270 1.72 52.40 17.36
C LEU A 270 3.05 51.88 17.91
N VAL A 271 3.47 50.69 17.52
CA VAL A 271 4.77 50.09 17.83
C VAL A 271 5.50 49.76 16.55
N ARG A 272 6.82 49.82 16.59
CA ARG A 272 7.65 49.51 15.45
C ARG A 272 7.61 47.98 15.18
N GLY A 273 7.32 47.56 13.95
CA GLY A 273 7.44 46.23 13.46
C GLY A 273 8.90 45.87 13.17
N ASN A 274 9.44 44.92 13.92
CA ASN A 274 10.85 44.49 13.78
C ASN A 274 11.00 43.11 13.12
N ASP A 275 9.92 42.34 13.07
CA ASP A 275 9.95 40.91 12.74
C ASP A 275 9.58 40.59 11.29
N ALA A 276 9.57 41.60 10.41
CA ALA A 276 9.22 41.43 9.01
C ALA A 276 10.42 40.89 8.20
N THR A 277 10.21 39.79 7.47
CA THR A 277 11.21 39.08 6.66
C THR A 277 11.97 39.97 5.69
N ASP A 278 11.31 40.98 5.11
CA ASP A 278 11.91 41.95 4.18
C ASP A 278 13.00 42.81 4.85
N LEU A 279 12.74 43.25 6.09
CA LEU A 279 13.71 44.04 6.88
C LEU A 279 14.89 43.16 7.30
N GLU A 280 14.66 41.91 7.73
CA GLU A 280 15.71 40.98 8.06
C GLU A 280 16.60 40.68 6.84
N THR A 281 15.98 40.42 5.68
CA THR A 281 16.65 40.22 4.41
C THR A 281 17.49 41.44 4.04
N LEU A 282 16.94 42.64 4.11
CA LEU A 282 17.70 43.89 3.83
C LEU A 282 18.88 44.02 4.80
N ALA A 283 18.68 43.79 6.09
CA ALA A 283 19.75 43.85 7.09
C ALA A 283 20.87 42.83 6.82
N ALA A 284 20.52 41.64 6.34
CA ALA A 284 21.48 40.60 5.95
C ALA A 284 22.27 41.01 4.67
N LEU A 285 21.56 41.42 3.63
CA LEU A 285 22.17 41.84 2.36
C LEU A 285 23.02 43.13 2.54
N ALA A 286 22.64 44.00 3.42
CA ALA A 286 23.40 45.21 3.73
C ALA A 286 24.77 44.94 4.42
N ARG A 287 25.00 43.74 4.94
CA ARG A 287 26.31 43.33 5.49
C ARG A 287 27.28 42.84 4.40
N ASP A 288 26.75 42.48 3.24
CA ASP A 288 27.54 41.99 2.11
C ASP A 288 28.22 43.18 1.36
N PRO A 289 29.57 43.24 1.31
CA PRO A 289 30.28 44.29 0.64
C PRO A 289 29.97 44.40 -0.86
N ASP A 290 29.77 43.26 -1.51
CA ASP A 290 29.47 43.22 -2.95
C ASP A 290 28.11 43.80 -3.25
N VAL A 291 27.10 43.47 -2.41
CA VAL A 291 25.75 44.08 -2.49
C VAL A 291 25.84 45.59 -2.28
N ARG A 292 26.56 46.06 -1.25
CA ARG A 292 26.75 47.47 -1.00
C ARG A 292 27.44 48.21 -2.18
N ALA A 293 28.45 47.60 -2.80
CA ALA A 293 29.10 48.14 -3.93
C ALA A 293 28.17 48.29 -5.16
N LEU A 294 27.22 47.36 -5.34
CA LEU A 294 26.21 47.39 -6.38
C LEU A 294 25.07 48.37 -6.07
N ALA A 295 24.70 48.56 -4.79
CA ALA A 295 23.57 49.36 -4.33
C ALA A 295 23.94 50.87 -4.24
N GLN A 296 24.56 51.44 -5.25
CA GLN A 296 24.91 52.84 -5.27
C GLN A 296 23.87 53.70 -6.02
N GLY A 297 23.40 54.74 -5.35
CA GLY A 297 22.42 55.66 -5.90
C GLY A 297 20.95 55.25 -5.70
N ARG A 298 20.07 56.22 -5.66
CA ARG A 298 18.66 56.13 -5.26
C ARG A 298 17.87 55.01 -5.97
N ARG A 299 18.11 54.83 -7.26
CA ARG A 299 17.42 53.81 -8.06
C ARG A 299 17.80 52.40 -7.66
N ARG A 300 19.10 52.13 -7.41
CA ARG A 300 19.59 50.78 -7.06
C ARG A 300 19.28 50.44 -5.62
N VAL A 301 19.27 51.39 -4.71
CA VAL A 301 18.82 51.20 -3.31
C VAL A 301 17.34 50.84 -3.26
N ARG A 302 16.52 51.51 -4.08
CA ARG A 302 15.07 51.17 -4.22
C ARG A 302 14.92 49.75 -4.79
N LEU A 303 15.67 49.40 -5.82
CA LEU A 303 15.65 48.07 -6.40
C LEU A 303 16.08 47.00 -5.39
N LEU A 304 17.11 47.24 -4.59
CA LEU A 304 17.51 46.35 -3.50
C LEU A 304 16.36 46.12 -2.51
N TRP A 305 15.65 47.20 -2.12
CA TRP A 305 14.49 47.08 -1.24
C TRP A 305 13.37 46.24 -1.86
N GLU A 306 13.06 46.46 -3.14
CA GLU A 306 12.06 45.69 -3.86
C GLU A 306 12.42 44.22 -3.95
N VAL A 307 13.71 43.87 -4.11
CA VAL A 307 14.19 42.48 -4.10
C VAL A 307 14.06 41.87 -2.70
N CYS A 308 14.33 42.63 -1.63
CA CYS A 308 14.16 42.14 -0.25
C CYS A 308 12.71 41.84 0.10
N GLN A 309 11.74 42.41 -0.64
CA GLN A 309 10.31 42.15 -0.48
C GLN A 309 9.85 40.82 -1.16
N ILE A 310 10.73 40.06 -1.81
CA ILE A 310 10.41 38.72 -2.32
C ILE A 310 10.02 37.84 -1.12
N PRO A 311 8.80 37.25 -1.11
CA PRO A 311 8.35 36.48 0.04
C PRO A 311 9.15 35.18 0.23
N ASP A 312 9.58 34.91 1.44
CA ASP A 312 10.16 33.60 1.80
C ASP A 312 9.07 32.60 2.15
N PHE A 313 8.50 31.97 1.13
CA PHE A 313 7.49 30.92 1.32
C PHE A 313 8.04 29.61 1.87
N ARG A 314 9.35 29.40 1.83
CA ARG A 314 9.98 28.19 2.34
C ARG A 314 10.13 28.21 3.85
N LYS A 315 10.24 29.43 4.43
CA LYS A 315 10.54 29.66 5.85
C LYS A 315 11.70 28.76 6.34
N LEU A 316 12.67 28.55 5.45
CA LEU A 316 13.93 27.95 5.82
C LEU A 316 14.69 29.08 6.50
N ALA A 317 14.92 28.99 7.77
CA ALA A 317 15.71 29.94 8.56
C ALA A 317 17.22 29.96 8.16
N ASP A 318 17.50 29.68 6.88
CA ASP A 318 18.83 29.56 6.31
C ASP A 318 19.15 30.71 5.35
N GLU A 319 20.40 30.84 5.00
CA GLU A 319 20.91 31.84 4.07
C GLU A 319 20.43 31.67 2.61
N THR A 320 19.62 30.64 2.32
CA THR A 320 19.21 30.30 0.94
C THR A 320 18.36 31.39 0.31
N HIS A 321 17.44 31.99 1.10
CA HIS A 321 16.64 33.10 0.64
C HIS A 321 17.49 34.34 0.39
N ASN A 322 18.41 34.68 1.29
CA ASN A 322 19.32 35.81 1.13
C ASN A 322 20.21 35.65 -0.10
N ARG A 323 20.75 34.45 -0.36
CA ARG A 323 21.52 34.15 -1.58
C ARG A 323 20.71 34.33 -2.86
N LEU A 324 19.42 33.90 -2.82
CA LEU A 324 18.51 34.10 -3.96
C LEU A 324 18.32 35.59 -4.24
N CYS A 325 18.01 36.39 -3.19
CA CYS A 325 17.83 37.84 -3.30
C CYS A 325 19.11 38.52 -3.79
N THR A 326 20.29 38.17 -3.27
CA THR A 326 21.58 38.68 -3.74
C THR A 326 21.80 38.40 -5.22
N ARG A 327 21.49 37.19 -5.68
CA ARG A 327 21.66 36.80 -7.08
C ARG A 327 20.70 37.56 -8.00
N ILE A 328 19.41 37.67 -7.61
CA ILE A 328 18.43 38.43 -8.39
C ILE A 328 18.83 39.88 -8.47
N PHE A 329 19.21 40.49 -7.36
CA PHE A 329 19.68 41.89 -7.33
C PHE A 329 20.90 42.06 -8.26
N GLY A 330 21.86 41.13 -8.23
CA GLY A 330 23.00 41.14 -9.12
C GLY A 330 22.62 41.12 -10.61
N HIS A 331 21.69 40.27 -11.03
CA HIS A 331 21.17 40.24 -12.38
C HIS A 331 20.49 41.55 -12.79
N LEU A 332 19.60 42.03 -11.93
CA LEU A 332 18.84 43.28 -12.21
C LEU A 332 19.75 44.52 -12.33
N VAL A 333 20.87 44.55 -11.57
CA VAL A 333 21.82 45.68 -11.65
C VAL A 333 22.73 45.60 -12.84
N ARG A 334 23.21 44.37 -13.19
CA ARG A 334 24.19 44.13 -14.28
C ARG A 334 23.55 44.02 -15.65
N ASP A 335 22.49 43.21 -15.71
CA ASP A 335 21.85 42.78 -16.97
C ASP A 335 20.53 43.57 -17.24
N GLY A 336 20.05 44.32 -16.26
CA GLY A 336 18.79 45.05 -16.32
C GLY A 336 17.53 44.17 -16.10
N GLN A 337 17.70 42.86 -16.31
CA GLN A 337 16.62 41.86 -16.17
C GLN A 337 17.18 40.54 -15.67
N VAL A 338 16.31 39.68 -15.15
CA VAL A 338 16.63 38.31 -14.79
C VAL A 338 16.81 37.49 -16.06
N PRO A 339 17.93 36.75 -16.26
CA PRO A 339 18.15 35.96 -17.46
C PRO A 339 17.08 34.87 -17.65
N ALA A 340 16.50 34.83 -18.87
CA ALA A 340 15.42 33.90 -19.21
C ALA A 340 15.83 32.44 -19.04
N ASP A 341 17.05 32.07 -19.47
CA ASP A 341 17.54 30.67 -19.33
C ASP A 341 17.71 30.26 -17.88
N TRP A 342 18.15 31.20 -17.03
CA TRP A 342 18.25 30.91 -15.59
C TRP A 342 16.89 30.73 -14.95
N LEU A 343 15.92 31.59 -15.27
CA LEU A 343 14.53 31.49 -14.81
C LEU A 343 13.91 30.17 -15.28
N ALA A 344 14.09 29.79 -16.55
CA ALA A 344 13.66 28.51 -17.11
C ALA A 344 14.20 27.31 -16.33
N ALA A 345 15.51 27.31 -16.05
CA ALA A 345 16.17 26.24 -15.32
C ALA A 345 15.62 26.11 -13.87
N GLN A 346 15.35 27.22 -13.20
CA GLN A 346 14.80 27.22 -11.85
C GLN A 346 13.37 26.65 -11.81
N ILE A 347 12.50 27.07 -12.73
CA ILE A 347 11.14 26.56 -12.84
C ILE A 347 11.12 25.09 -13.25
N ALA A 348 11.95 24.68 -14.21
CA ALA A 348 12.09 23.30 -14.64
C ALA A 348 12.58 22.36 -13.50
N GLY A 349 13.50 22.85 -12.66
CA GLY A 349 14.04 22.08 -11.54
C GLY A 349 13.00 21.68 -10.48
N ILE A 350 11.88 22.41 -10.42
CA ILE A 350 10.79 22.17 -9.45
C ILE A 350 9.52 21.60 -10.10
N SER A 351 9.48 21.41 -11.41
CA SER A 351 8.28 21.00 -12.16
C SER A 351 7.97 19.50 -12.10
N ARG A 352 8.51 18.77 -11.14
CA ARG A 352 8.32 17.31 -10.99
C ARG A 352 7.20 17.00 -10.01
N ALA A 353 6.19 16.25 -10.45
CA ALA A 353 5.04 15.83 -9.64
C ALA A 353 5.28 14.55 -8.81
N ASP A 354 6.46 13.93 -8.91
CA ASP A 354 6.87 12.78 -8.10
C ASP A 354 7.34 13.22 -6.70
N GLY A 355 7.26 12.30 -5.74
CA GLY A 355 7.68 12.52 -4.36
C GLY A 355 6.56 12.35 -3.34
N ASP A 356 6.92 12.54 -2.08
CA ASP A 356 5.98 12.54 -0.96
C ASP A 356 5.30 13.91 -0.76
N ILE A 357 4.40 13.98 0.21
CA ILE A 357 3.64 15.20 0.52
C ILE A 357 4.58 16.36 0.86
N ASP A 358 5.63 16.13 1.64
CA ASP A 358 6.54 17.18 2.10
C ASP A 358 7.40 17.70 0.95
N THR A 359 7.87 16.82 0.05
CA THR A 359 8.60 17.18 -1.17
C THR A 359 7.73 18.05 -2.09
N LEU A 360 6.47 17.68 -2.31
CA LEU A 360 5.55 18.45 -3.14
C LEU A 360 5.26 19.81 -2.51
N MET A 361 5.09 19.89 -1.19
CA MET A 361 4.90 21.16 -0.47
C MET A 361 6.13 22.07 -0.56
N GLN A 362 7.34 21.53 -0.49
CA GLN A 362 8.57 22.32 -0.68
C GLN A 362 8.66 22.86 -2.10
N ARG A 363 8.33 22.07 -3.12
CA ARG A 363 8.31 22.51 -4.51
C ARG A 363 7.25 23.60 -4.75
N LEU A 364 6.06 23.42 -4.18
CA LEU A 364 4.99 24.44 -4.22
C LEU A 364 5.44 25.77 -3.59
N SER A 365 6.10 25.71 -2.44
CA SER A 365 6.68 26.90 -1.84
C SER A 365 7.75 27.55 -2.72
N GLY A 366 8.54 26.72 -3.43
CA GLY A 366 9.52 27.19 -4.40
C GLY A 366 8.88 27.86 -5.62
N VAL A 367 7.84 27.27 -6.21
CA VAL A 367 7.17 27.81 -7.39
C VAL A 367 6.56 29.19 -7.13
N ARG A 368 6.00 29.41 -5.94
CA ARG A 368 5.43 30.71 -5.56
C ARG A 368 6.44 31.84 -5.56
N VAL A 369 7.70 31.59 -5.19
CA VAL A 369 8.77 32.58 -5.29
C VAL A 369 8.95 32.97 -6.75
N TRP A 370 8.95 31.99 -7.66
CA TRP A 370 9.11 32.25 -9.10
C TRP A 370 7.85 32.89 -9.71
N SER A 371 6.66 32.57 -9.23
CA SER A 371 5.41 33.26 -9.61
C SER A 371 5.46 34.75 -9.25
N TYR A 372 5.98 35.07 -8.05
CA TYR A 372 6.20 36.45 -7.64
C TYR A 372 7.18 37.20 -8.55
N ILE A 373 8.32 36.59 -8.85
CA ILE A 373 9.36 37.16 -9.73
C ILE A 373 8.81 37.31 -11.15
N ALA A 374 8.13 36.30 -11.68
CA ALA A 374 7.51 36.31 -13.01
C ALA A 374 6.44 37.39 -13.17
N ALA A 375 5.76 37.77 -12.06
CA ALA A 375 4.75 38.83 -12.05
C ALA A 375 5.34 40.24 -12.19
N ARG A 376 6.66 40.38 -11.99
CA ARG A 376 7.37 41.69 -12.11
C ARG A 376 7.84 41.89 -13.55
N GLY A 377 6.98 42.55 -14.35
CA GLY A 377 7.28 42.86 -15.74
C GLY A 377 8.47 43.79 -15.96
N ASP A 378 8.89 44.52 -14.91
CA ASP A 378 10.10 45.35 -14.86
C ASP A 378 11.38 44.50 -14.59
N TRP A 379 11.25 43.26 -14.10
CA TRP A 379 12.37 42.35 -13.79
C TRP A 379 12.58 41.27 -14.84
N VAL A 380 11.54 40.89 -15.56
CA VAL A 380 11.55 39.70 -16.44
C VAL A 380 11.05 40.07 -17.83
N ALA A 381 11.80 39.73 -18.89
CA ALA A 381 11.29 39.80 -20.24
C ALA A 381 10.16 38.80 -20.44
N ASP A 382 9.11 39.19 -21.15
CA ASP A 382 7.94 38.37 -21.43
C ASP A 382 7.28 37.78 -20.12
N SER A 383 7.02 38.68 -19.20
CA SER A 383 6.35 38.36 -17.92
C SER A 383 5.08 37.51 -18.08
N PRO A 384 4.19 37.75 -19.09
CA PRO A 384 3.01 36.87 -19.27
C PRO A 384 3.35 35.42 -19.56
N HIS A 385 4.38 35.14 -20.35
CA HIS A 385 4.86 33.79 -20.62
C HIS A 385 5.31 33.07 -19.34
N TRP A 386 6.16 33.73 -18.55
CA TRP A 386 6.71 33.15 -17.32
C TRP A 386 5.66 32.97 -16.22
N GLN A 387 4.69 33.91 -16.13
CA GLN A 387 3.52 33.73 -15.26
C GLN A 387 2.70 32.50 -15.66
N GLY A 388 2.47 32.30 -16.96
CA GLY A 388 1.80 31.10 -17.49
C GLY A 388 2.53 29.81 -17.09
N ARG A 389 3.85 29.79 -17.32
CA ARG A 389 4.69 28.61 -16.96
C ARG A 389 4.70 28.32 -15.45
N ALA A 390 4.87 29.34 -14.63
CA ALA A 390 4.84 29.18 -13.17
C ALA A 390 3.48 28.65 -12.68
N ARG A 391 2.38 29.16 -13.27
CA ARG A 391 1.01 28.70 -12.96
C ARG A 391 0.80 27.24 -13.38
N GLU A 392 1.23 26.83 -14.58
CA GLU A 392 1.15 25.44 -15.02
C GLU A 392 1.85 24.47 -14.03
N VAL A 393 3.04 24.87 -13.55
CA VAL A 393 3.79 24.08 -12.57
C VAL A 393 3.10 24.07 -11.21
N GLU A 394 2.55 25.21 -10.76
CA GLU A 394 1.80 25.31 -9.51
C GLU A 394 0.54 24.44 -9.55
N ASP A 395 -0.19 24.44 -10.67
CA ASP A 395 -1.37 23.61 -10.88
C ASP A 395 -1.02 22.13 -10.86
N LEU A 396 0.02 21.73 -11.60
CA LEU A 396 0.52 20.35 -11.63
C LEU A 396 0.89 19.82 -10.24
N LEU A 397 1.67 20.60 -9.49
CA LEU A 397 2.09 20.26 -8.14
C LEU A 397 0.93 20.24 -7.16
N SER A 398 -0.03 21.16 -7.32
CA SER A 398 -1.22 21.26 -6.48
C SER A 398 -2.14 20.07 -6.66
N ASP A 399 -2.35 19.61 -7.89
CA ASP A 399 -3.16 18.45 -8.20
C ASP A 399 -2.48 17.17 -7.69
N ALA A 400 -1.17 17.01 -7.92
CA ALA A 400 -0.40 15.89 -7.38
C ALA A 400 -0.44 15.86 -5.84
N LEU A 401 -0.32 17.00 -5.19
CA LEU A 401 -0.41 17.09 -3.73
C LEU A 401 -1.80 16.71 -3.22
N HIS A 402 -2.86 17.20 -3.89
CA HIS A 402 -4.24 16.81 -3.57
C HIS A 402 -4.46 15.31 -3.67
N GLU A 403 -3.97 14.68 -4.75
CA GLU A 403 -4.05 13.23 -4.93
C GLU A 403 -3.31 12.47 -3.82
N ARG A 404 -2.09 12.92 -3.45
CA ARG A 404 -1.30 12.30 -2.37
C ARG A 404 -1.98 12.42 -1.01
N LEU A 405 -2.53 13.59 -0.69
CA LEU A 405 -3.29 13.80 0.55
C LEU A 405 -4.54 12.92 0.58
N THR A 406 -5.28 12.87 -0.52
CA THR A 406 -6.49 12.05 -0.63
C THR A 406 -6.17 10.56 -0.52
N ALA A 407 -5.16 10.06 -1.24
CA ALA A 407 -4.74 8.66 -1.16
C ALA A 407 -4.27 8.27 0.24
N ARG A 408 -3.63 9.18 0.97
CA ARG A 408 -3.13 8.91 2.31
C ARG A 408 -4.19 9.00 3.40
N PHE A 409 -5.10 9.97 3.33
CA PHE A 409 -5.98 10.31 4.46
C PHE A 409 -7.48 10.08 4.22
N VAL A 410 -7.87 9.68 3.00
CA VAL A 410 -9.28 9.43 2.67
C VAL A 410 -9.47 7.97 2.26
N ASP A 411 -10.29 7.25 3.02
CA ASP A 411 -10.82 5.95 2.64
C ASP A 411 -12.31 6.13 2.33
N ARG A 412 -12.62 6.40 1.06
CA ARG A 412 -14.00 6.66 0.61
C ARG A 412 -14.94 5.51 0.93
N ARG A 413 -14.42 4.27 0.92
CA ARG A 413 -15.20 3.07 1.21
C ARG A 413 -15.62 3.04 2.68
N ALA A 414 -14.63 3.20 3.56
CA ALA A 414 -14.87 3.22 5.00
C ALA A 414 -15.73 4.44 5.42
N ALA A 415 -15.50 5.62 4.85
CA ALA A 415 -16.27 6.82 5.14
C ALA A 415 -17.76 6.67 4.80
N MET A 416 -18.08 6.08 3.64
CA MET A 416 -19.46 5.82 3.23
C MET A 416 -20.16 4.80 4.15
N LEU A 417 -19.47 3.71 4.48
CA LEU A 417 -19.99 2.67 5.38
C LEU A 417 -20.29 3.24 6.77
N MET A 418 -19.35 4.02 7.35
CA MET A 418 -19.52 4.62 8.67
C MET A 418 -20.69 5.60 8.72
N ARG A 419 -20.86 6.41 7.68
CA ARG A 419 -21.95 7.40 7.62
C ARG A 419 -23.34 6.76 7.66
N ARG A 420 -23.52 5.60 7.00
CA ARG A 420 -24.78 4.86 7.04
C ARG A 420 -25.03 4.17 8.38
N LEU A 421 -23.97 3.82 9.09
CA LEU A 421 -24.03 3.21 10.42
C LEU A 421 -24.40 4.22 11.52
N ASP A 422 -23.83 5.44 11.45
CA ASP A 422 -24.16 6.53 12.39
C ASP A 422 -25.61 7.02 12.19
N GLY A 423 -26.21 6.79 11.01
CA GLY A 423 -27.64 7.07 10.73
C GLY A 423 -28.67 6.12 11.32
N GLY A 424 -28.26 5.10 12.09
CA GLY A 424 -29.14 4.23 12.86
C GLY A 424 -29.86 3.11 12.09
N ASP A 425 -29.64 2.97 10.77
CA ASP A 425 -30.31 1.97 9.93
C ASP A 425 -29.36 0.86 9.49
N SER A 426 -28.94 0.04 10.46
CA SER A 426 -28.04 -1.12 10.23
C SER A 426 -28.68 -2.26 9.40
N THR A 427 -29.98 -2.17 9.11
CA THR A 427 -30.76 -3.22 8.42
C THR A 427 -30.79 -3.04 6.90
N ALA A 428 -30.36 -1.91 6.36
CA ALA A 428 -30.57 -1.53 4.96
C ALA A 428 -29.32 -1.46 4.08
N LEU A 429 -28.16 -2.01 4.51
CA LEU A 429 -27.00 -2.06 3.63
C LEU A 429 -27.28 -2.98 2.43
N LEU A 430 -27.27 -2.41 1.23
CA LEU A 430 -27.38 -3.19 -0.01
C LEU A 430 -26.09 -3.97 -0.21
N SER A 431 -26.18 -5.29 -0.19
CA SER A 431 -25.05 -6.19 -0.43
C SER A 431 -25.39 -7.18 -1.53
N ALA A 432 -24.45 -7.44 -2.41
CA ALA A 432 -24.58 -8.38 -3.51
C ALA A 432 -23.26 -9.10 -3.78
N VAL A 433 -23.32 -10.26 -4.42
CA VAL A 433 -22.15 -10.95 -4.95
C VAL A 433 -22.19 -10.82 -6.47
N THR A 434 -21.13 -10.32 -7.08
CA THR A 434 -21.03 -10.18 -8.52
C THR A 434 -20.83 -11.55 -9.19
N ARG A 435 -21.06 -11.64 -10.52
CA ARG A 435 -20.79 -12.86 -11.28
C ARG A 435 -19.32 -13.32 -11.22
N ARG A 436 -18.38 -12.41 -10.88
CA ARG A 436 -16.96 -12.71 -10.70
C ARG A 436 -16.60 -13.11 -9.27
N GLY A 437 -17.58 -13.26 -8.37
CA GLY A 437 -17.33 -13.64 -7.00
C GLY A 437 -16.95 -12.48 -6.07
N GLU A 438 -16.92 -11.23 -6.54
CA GLU A 438 -16.68 -10.08 -5.68
C GLU A 438 -17.90 -9.81 -4.81
N VAL A 439 -17.68 -9.67 -3.51
CA VAL A 439 -18.72 -9.26 -2.56
C VAL A 439 -18.74 -7.74 -2.51
N VAL A 440 -19.83 -7.16 -2.93
CA VAL A 440 -20.03 -5.72 -3.01
C VAL A 440 -21.03 -5.30 -1.95
N VAL A 441 -20.66 -4.32 -1.13
CA VAL A 441 -21.53 -3.67 -0.15
C VAL A 441 -21.62 -2.20 -0.54
N GLU A 442 -22.84 -1.69 -0.79
CA GLU A 442 -23.10 -0.32 -1.21
C GLU A 442 -22.30 0.14 -2.45
N GLY A 443 -22.12 -0.76 -3.41
CA GLY A 443 -21.37 -0.48 -4.64
C GLY A 443 -19.85 -0.62 -4.52
N HIS A 444 -19.31 -0.94 -3.33
CA HIS A 444 -17.88 -1.12 -3.11
C HIS A 444 -17.53 -2.59 -2.87
N ALA A 445 -16.49 -3.09 -3.56
CA ALA A 445 -15.96 -4.42 -3.30
C ALA A 445 -15.30 -4.45 -1.90
N VAL A 446 -15.74 -5.39 -1.05
CA VAL A 446 -15.29 -5.55 0.34
C VAL A 446 -14.55 -6.86 0.56
N GLY A 447 -14.41 -7.65 -0.47
CA GLY A 447 -13.75 -8.94 -0.50
C GLY A 447 -14.28 -9.78 -1.66
N HIS A 448 -13.82 -11.01 -1.74
CA HIS A 448 -14.25 -11.94 -2.79
C HIS A 448 -14.57 -13.33 -2.20
N VAL A 449 -15.27 -14.14 -3.00
CA VAL A 449 -15.61 -15.51 -2.63
C VAL A 449 -14.67 -16.46 -3.36
N GLU A 450 -13.87 -17.21 -2.62
CA GLU A 450 -13.06 -18.33 -3.12
C GLU A 450 -13.80 -19.63 -2.84
N GLY A 451 -14.28 -20.29 -3.88
CA GLY A 451 -15.12 -21.47 -3.71
C GLY A 451 -16.38 -21.15 -2.90
N PHE A 452 -16.41 -21.57 -1.64
CA PHE A 452 -17.47 -21.32 -0.67
C PHE A 452 -17.02 -20.48 0.53
N ALA A 453 -15.80 -20.01 0.55
CA ALA A 453 -15.25 -19.17 1.62
C ALA A 453 -15.27 -17.70 1.22
N PHE A 454 -15.51 -16.82 2.20
CA PHE A 454 -15.38 -15.38 2.01
C PHE A 454 -13.99 -14.93 2.44
N VAL A 455 -13.26 -14.30 1.54
CA VAL A 455 -11.97 -13.68 1.78
C VAL A 455 -12.15 -12.16 1.81
N PRO A 456 -12.11 -11.53 2.99
CA PRO A 456 -12.24 -10.08 3.10
C PRO A 456 -10.98 -9.38 2.58
N ASP A 457 -11.16 -8.17 2.04
CA ASP A 457 -10.05 -7.32 1.60
C ASP A 457 -9.10 -7.02 2.80
N PRO A 458 -7.77 -7.16 2.65
CA PRO A 458 -6.80 -6.95 3.72
C PRO A 458 -6.78 -5.52 4.30
N LEU A 459 -7.37 -4.56 3.61
CA LEU A 459 -7.42 -3.16 4.04
C LEU A 459 -8.50 -2.86 5.10
N THR A 460 -9.39 -3.82 5.42
CA THR A 460 -10.42 -3.63 6.45
C THR A 460 -9.92 -4.07 7.82
N GLY A 461 -9.76 -3.13 8.75
CA GLY A 461 -9.29 -3.37 10.13
C GLY A 461 -10.36 -3.06 11.21
N GLY A 462 -10.28 -3.73 12.36
CA GLY A 462 -11.03 -3.39 13.58
C GLY A 462 -12.55 -3.62 13.54
N GLU A 463 -13.32 -2.66 14.00
CA GLU A 463 -14.79 -2.69 14.07
C GLU A 463 -15.44 -2.75 12.67
N GLU A 464 -14.80 -2.13 11.66
CA GLU A 464 -15.23 -2.18 10.26
C GLU A 464 -15.28 -3.60 9.72
N ARG A 465 -14.30 -4.42 10.06
CA ARG A 465 -14.26 -5.83 9.66
C ARG A 465 -15.48 -6.59 10.11
N LYS A 466 -15.97 -6.33 11.33
CA LYS A 466 -17.17 -6.99 11.86
C LYS A 466 -18.44 -6.59 11.12
N LEU A 467 -18.51 -5.34 10.67
CA LEU A 467 -19.68 -4.79 9.98
C LEU A 467 -19.74 -5.20 8.52
N VAL A 468 -18.60 -5.11 7.83
CA VAL A 468 -18.43 -5.64 6.48
C VAL A 468 -18.74 -7.14 6.44
N LEU A 469 -18.26 -7.89 7.44
CA LEU A 469 -18.56 -9.31 7.57
C LEU A 469 -20.08 -9.57 7.80
N ARG A 470 -20.79 -8.72 8.53
CA ARG A 470 -22.26 -8.86 8.70
C ARG A 470 -23.01 -8.64 7.39
N ALA A 471 -22.67 -7.57 6.66
CA ALA A 471 -23.30 -7.28 5.37
C ALA A 471 -22.94 -8.35 4.34
N ALA A 472 -21.67 -8.75 4.25
CA ALA A 472 -21.20 -9.82 3.40
C ALA A 472 -21.89 -11.15 3.72
N ARG A 473 -22.04 -11.50 4.99
CA ARG A 473 -22.76 -12.69 5.43
C ARG A 473 -24.21 -12.74 4.96
N ARG A 474 -24.87 -11.62 4.87
CA ARG A 474 -26.24 -11.55 4.37
C ARG A 474 -26.28 -11.86 2.86
N ALA A 475 -25.45 -11.20 2.05
CA ALA A 475 -25.35 -11.46 0.62
C ALA A 475 -24.94 -12.91 0.33
N LEU A 476 -24.00 -13.45 1.10
CA LEU A 476 -23.51 -14.81 0.94
C LEU A 476 -24.56 -15.87 1.33
N ARG A 477 -25.42 -15.62 2.32
CA ARG A 477 -26.54 -16.53 2.65
C ARG A 477 -27.54 -16.68 1.50
N GLU A 478 -27.71 -15.66 0.67
CA GLU A 478 -28.58 -15.72 -0.50
C GLU A 478 -27.86 -16.33 -1.71
N GLU A 479 -26.56 -16.10 -1.83
CA GLU A 479 -25.76 -16.55 -2.97
C GLU A 479 -25.32 -18.02 -2.84
N MET A 480 -24.99 -18.51 -1.64
CA MET A 480 -24.48 -19.88 -1.46
C MET A 480 -25.42 -20.97 -1.93
N PRO A 481 -26.74 -20.93 -1.68
CA PRO A 481 -27.67 -21.91 -2.24
C PRO A 481 -27.65 -21.94 -3.76
N ARG A 482 -27.50 -20.79 -4.42
CA ARG A 482 -27.40 -20.68 -5.87
C ARG A 482 -26.11 -21.31 -6.39
N ARG A 483 -24.98 -21.08 -5.73
CA ARG A 483 -23.68 -21.69 -6.06
C ARG A 483 -23.70 -23.20 -5.87
N VAL A 484 -24.29 -23.68 -4.79
CA VAL A 484 -24.48 -25.13 -4.56
C VAL A 484 -25.30 -25.75 -5.68
N ALA A 485 -26.44 -25.16 -6.03
CA ALA A 485 -27.28 -25.65 -7.12
C ALA A 485 -26.56 -25.59 -8.49
N ALA A 486 -25.79 -24.55 -8.75
CA ALA A 486 -25.02 -24.43 -9.98
C ALA A 486 -23.92 -25.52 -10.07
N LEU A 487 -23.25 -25.82 -8.95
CA LEU A 487 -22.22 -26.86 -8.89
C LEU A 487 -22.82 -28.26 -9.04
N GLU A 488 -23.98 -28.51 -8.44
CA GLU A 488 -24.69 -29.78 -8.61
C GLU A 488 -25.15 -30.00 -10.07
N ALA A 489 -25.58 -28.95 -10.75
CA ALA A 489 -26.00 -29.01 -12.13
C ALA A 489 -24.82 -29.04 -13.13
N ALA A 490 -23.61 -28.72 -12.67
CA ALA A 490 -22.43 -28.69 -13.54
C ALA A 490 -22.03 -30.09 -14.02
N GLY A 491 -21.70 -30.21 -15.31
CA GLY A 491 -21.15 -31.44 -15.89
C GLY A 491 -19.69 -31.68 -15.46
N ASP A 492 -19.21 -32.91 -15.60
CA ASP A 492 -17.85 -33.32 -15.19
C ASP A 492 -16.74 -32.54 -15.90
N ALA A 493 -17.01 -31.99 -17.08
CA ALA A 493 -16.07 -31.12 -17.79
C ALA A 493 -15.76 -29.80 -17.07
N ALA A 494 -16.63 -29.38 -16.14
CA ALA A 494 -16.45 -28.19 -15.32
C ALA A 494 -15.46 -28.38 -14.14
N PHE A 495 -15.05 -29.62 -13.89
CA PHE A 495 -14.18 -29.96 -12.76
C PHE A 495 -12.81 -30.41 -13.23
N THR A 496 -11.80 -30.06 -12.47
CA THR A 496 -10.43 -30.53 -12.68
C THR A 496 -9.88 -31.13 -11.39
N LEU A 497 -9.22 -32.28 -11.48
CA LEU A 497 -8.47 -32.87 -10.39
C LEU A 497 -7.02 -32.41 -10.51
N ALA A 498 -6.57 -31.55 -9.62
CA ALA A 498 -5.20 -31.04 -9.59
C ALA A 498 -4.33 -31.89 -8.66
N ALA A 499 -3.17 -32.31 -9.15
CA ALA A 499 -2.14 -33.00 -8.37
C ALA A 499 -1.23 -31.97 -7.66
N VAL A 500 -1.82 -31.13 -6.81
CA VAL A 500 -1.11 -30.19 -5.92
C VAL A 500 -1.31 -30.59 -4.47
N PRO A 501 -0.55 -30.02 -3.50
CA PRO A 501 -0.61 -30.46 -2.10
C PRO A 501 -2.07 -30.59 -1.64
N GLN A 502 -2.50 -31.81 -1.36
CA GLN A 502 -3.86 -32.20 -0.93
C GLN A 502 -4.91 -32.38 -2.04
N ALA A 503 -4.50 -32.64 -3.31
CA ALA A 503 -5.39 -32.93 -4.43
C ALA A 503 -6.67 -32.10 -4.39
N VAL A 504 -6.60 -30.88 -4.93
CA VAL A 504 -7.68 -29.90 -4.89
C VAL A 504 -8.56 -30.06 -6.12
N LEU A 505 -9.85 -30.11 -5.91
CA LEU A 505 -10.85 -30.04 -6.98
C LEU A 505 -11.13 -28.58 -7.32
N GLY A 506 -10.74 -28.14 -8.50
CA GLY A 506 -11.20 -26.90 -9.07
C GLY A 506 -12.61 -27.06 -9.65
N GLY A 507 -13.50 -26.09 -9.41
CA GLY A 507 -14.86 -26.05 -9.95
C GLY A 507 -15.00 -25.13 -11.15
N ALA A 508 -16.23 -24.95 -11.63
CA ALA A 508 -16.62 -24.10 -12.77
C ALA A 508 -16.35 -22.59 -12.60
N TRP A 509 -15.80 -22.15 -11.50
CA TRP A 509 -15.48 -20.76 -11.21
C TRP A 509 -13.97 -20.53 -11.26
N ASP A 510 -13.44 -20.32 -12.45
CA ASP A 510 -12.05 -19.90 -12.71
C ASP A 510 -10.94 -20.74 -12.03
N GLY A 511 -11.19 -22.04 -11.79
CA GLY A 511 -10.22 -22.93 -11.16
C GLY A 511 -10.15 -22.87 -9.63
N GLU A 512 -11.10 -22.20 -9.01
CA GLU A 512 -11.18 -22.09 -7.55
C GLU A 512 -11.40 -23.44 -6.85
N PRO A 513 -10.70 -23.71 -5.75
CA PRO A 513 -10.81 -24.97 -5.03
C PRO A 513 -12.15 -25.10 -4.31
N VAL A 514 -12.96 -26.07 -4.69
CA VAL A 514 -14.29 -26.33 -4.07
C VAL A 514 -14.26 -27.48 -3.07
N ALA A 515 -13.27 -28.38 -3.17
CA ALA A 515 -13.13 -29.52 -2.26
C ALA A 515 -11.67 -29.99 -2.20
N ARG A 516 -11.34 -30.74 -1.15
CA ARG A 516 -10.06 -31.41 -0.93
C ARG A 516 -10.26 -32.91 -0.85
N LEU A 517 -9.21 -33.69 -1.11
CA LEU A 517 -9.22 -35.13 -0.85
C LEU A 517 -8.69 -35.40 0.54
N ARG A 518 -9.32 -36.34 1.24
CA ARG A 518 -8.83 -36.97 2.49
C ARG A 518 -8.49 -38.42 2.31
N PRO A 519 -7.64 -38.98 3.17
CA PRO A 519 -7.38 -40.42 3.17
C PRO A 519 -8.70 -41.18 3.31
N GLY A 520 -8.92 -42.15 2.43
CA GLY A 520 -10.04 -43.08 2.49
C GLY A 520 -9.63 -44.45 2.96
N ALA A 521 -10.46 -45.47 2.74
CA ALA A 521 -10.20 -46.83 3.13
C ALA A 521 -8.96 -47.45 2.42
N THR A 522 -8.64 -46.97 1.23
CA THR A 522 -7.43 -47.33 0.47
C THR A 522 -6.90 -46.08 -0.26
N ALA A 523 -5.62 -46.11 -0.64
CA ALA A 523 -5.01 -45.03 -1.41
C ALA A 523 -5.72 -44.74 -2.76
N LEU A 524 -6.42 -45.75 -3.32
CA LEU A 524 -7.19 -45.61 -4.56
C LEU A 524 -8.62 -45.11 -4.37
N ARG A 525 -9.07 -44.94 -3.12
CA ARG A 525 -10.41 -44.47 -2.79
C ARG A 525 -10.36 -43.35 -1.74
N PRO A 526 -9.80 -42.21 -2.09
CA PRO A 526 -9.80 -41.06 -1.21
C PRO A 526 -11.24 -40.53 -1.04
N LEU A 527 -11.49 -39.86 0.07
CA LEU A 527 -12.78 -39.23 0.36
C LEU A 527 -12.74 -37.77 -0.04
N VAL A 528 -13.81 -37.28 -0.64
CA VAL A 528 -14.01 -35.85 -0.94
C VAL A 528 -14.49 -35.15 0.32
N GLU A 529 -13.74 -34.12 0.73
CA GLU A 529 -14.15 -33.18 1.77
C GLU A 529 -14.38 -31.81 1.10
N VAL A 530 -15.61 -31.32 1.21
CA VAL A 530 -15.95 -29.99 0.73
C VAL A 530 -15.22 -28.95 1.58
N ALA A 531 -14.73 -27.89 0.93
CA ALA A 531 -14.02 -26.80 1.61
C ALA A 531 -14.84 -26.25 2.80
N ASP A 532 -14.17 -26.02 3.93
CA ASP A 532 -14.86 -25.54 5.13
C ASP A 532 -15.37 -24.11 4.90
N SER A 533 -16.66 -23.88 5.22
CA SER A 533 -17.32 -22.62 5.05
C SER A 533 -18.41 -22.46 6.11
N GLU A 534 -18.44 -21.27 6.73
CA GLU A 534 -19.52 -20.89 7.66
C GLU A 534 -20.88 -20.69 6.96
N PHE A 535 -20.90 -20.66 5.63
CA PHE A 535 -22.08 -20.40 4.81
C PHE A 535 -22.71 -21.66 4.23
N LEU A 536 -22.10 -22.83 4.42
CA LEU A 536 -22.63 -24.12 3.99
C LEU A 536 -23.18 -24.89 5.19
N ASP A 537 -24.42 -25.32 5.08
CA ASP A 537 -25.00 -26.24 6.05
C ASP A 537 -24.57 -27.71 5.79
N GLY A 538 -24.86 -28.59 6.75
CA GLY A 538 -24.49 -30.01 6.66
C GLY A 538 -25.13 -30.72 5.45
N SER A 539 -26.37 -30.36 5.09
CA SER A 539 -27.07 -30.96 3.95
C SER A 539 -26.48 -30.54 2.62
N GLN A 540 -26.10 -29.26 2.50
CA GLN A 540 -25.44 -28.73 1.30
C GLN A 540 -24.06 -29.37 1.10
N ARG A 541 -23.26 -29.52 2.17
CA ARG A 541 -21.96 -30.20 2.10
C ARG A 541 -22.11 -31.65 1.66
N GLU A 542 -23.10 -32.35 2.17
CA GLU A 542 -23.35 -33.74 1.78
C GLU A 542 -23.78 -33.86 0.32
N ARG A 543 -24.66 -33.01 -0.16
CA ARG A 543 -25.06 -32.96 -1.59
C ARG A 543 -23.87 -32.69 -2.50
N LEU A 544 -23.02 -31.71 -2.16
CA LEU A 544 -21.80 -31.41 -2.89
C LEU A 544 -20.83 -32.62 -2.89
N ARG A 545 -20.68 -33.28 -1.74
CA ARG A 545 -19.86 -34.51 -1.64
C ARG A 545 -20.39 -35.62 -2.54
N GLN A 546 -21.71 -35.85 -2.53
CA GLN A 546 -22.36 -36.85 -3.39
C GLN A 546 -22.19 -36.53 -4.90
N ARG A 547 -22.12 -35.26 -5.26
CA ARG A 547 -21.84 -34.86 -6.65
C ARG A 547 -20.38 -35.04 -7.03
N LEU A 548 -19.44 -34.71 -6.15
CA LEU A 548 -18.02 -34.68 -6.45
C LEU A 548 -17.31 -36.05 -6.28
N GLN A 549 -17.78 -36.90 -5.37
CA GLN A 549 -17.17 -38.22 -5.12
C GLN A 549 -17.15 -39.11 -6.36
N PRO A 550 -18.26 -39.31 -7.12
CA PRO A 550 -18.26 -40.09 -8.35
C PRO A 550 -17.30 -39.52 -9.40
N PHE A 551 -17.25 -38.20 -9.56
CA PHE A 551 -16.29 -37.57 -10.48
C PHE A 551 -14.84 -37.91 -10.12
N VAL A 552 -14.48 -37.87 -8.84
CA VAL A 552 -13.12 -38.23 -8.38
C VAL A 552 -12.86 -39.70 -8.64
N ASP A 553 -13.80 -40.58 -8.30
CA ASP A 553 -13.68 -42.02 -8.49
C ASP A 553 -13.48 -42.39 -9.98
N ASP A 554 -14.28 -41.78 -10.86
CA ASP A 554 -14.17 -41.98 -12.32
C ASP A 554 -12.84 -41.42 -12.87
N ARG A 555 -12.42 -40.25 -12.38
CA ARG A 555 -11.17 -39.65 -12.81
C ARG A 555 -9.95 -40.45 -12.37
N LEU A 556 -9.97 -40.96 -11.15
CA LEU A 556 -8.93 -41.86 -10.64
C LEU A 556 -8.95 -43.19 -11.41
N ALA A 557 -10.13 -43.74 -11.67
CA ALA A 557 -10.25 -44.98 -12.48
C ALA A 557 -9.69 -44.81 -13.90
N ALA A 558 -9.89 -43.63 -14.51
CA ALA A 558 -9.34 -43.32 -15.83
C ALA A 558 -7.81 -43.15 -15.81
N LEU A 559 -7.28 -42.36 -14.85
CA LEU A 559 -5.84 -42.08 -14.77
C LEU A 559 -5.00 -43.21 -14.25
N LEU A 560 -5.54 -44.07 -13.39
CA LEU A 560 -4.90 -45.24 -12.79
C LEU A 560 -5.53 -46.53 -13.31
N ALA A 561 -6.12 -46.52 -14.50
CA ALA A 561 -6.82 -47.66 -15.11
C ALA A 561 -6.09 -49.02 -14.98
N PRO A 562 -4.74 -49.11 -15.12
CA PRO A 562 -4.06 -50.36 -14.94
C PRO A 562 -4.25 -50.99 -13.54
N LEU A 563 -4.33 -50.19 -12.46
CA LEU A 563 -4.53 -50.73 -11.11
C LEU A 563 -5.96 -51.26 -10.92
N PHE A 564 -6.93 -50.58 -11.46
CA PHE A 564 -8.32 -51.04 -11.41
C PHE A 564 -8.52 -52.34 -12.24
N ALA A 565 -7.85 -52.45 -13.39
CA ALA A 565 -7.83 -53.67 -14.19
C ALA A 565 -7.17 -54.84 -13.44
N LEU A 566 -6.06 -54.59 -12.76
CA LEU A 566 -5.39 -55.56 -11.92
C LEU A 566 -6.26 -56.02 -10.75
N ALA A 567 -6.93 -55.08 -10.07
CA ALA A 567 -7.87 -55.41 -8.99
C ALA A 567 -9.02 -56.29 -9.47
N ALA A 568 -9.58 -55.97 -10.67
CA ALA A 568 -10.63 -56.78 -11.30
C ALA A 568 -10.12 -58.20 -11.67
N ALA A 569 -8.86 -58.35 -12.12
CA ALA A 569 -8.25 -59.66 -12.40
C ALA A 569 -8.00 -60.47 -11.10
N ALA A 570 -7.51 -59.82 -10.04
CA ALA A 570 -7.26 -60.45 -8.74
C ALA A 570 -8.55 -60.92 -8.04
N ALA A 571 -9.69 -60.29 -8.32
CA ALA A 571 -10.98 -60.76 -7.85
C ALA A 571 -11.35 -62.16 -8.42
N ARG A 572 -10.91 -62.45 -9.65
CA ARG A 572 -11.18 -63.68 -10.37
C ARG A 572 -10.12 -64.75 -10.15
N GLU A 573 -8.86 -64.36 -9.90
CA GLU A 573 -7.70 -65.23 -9.83
C GLU A 573 -7.01 -65.13 -8.45
N PRO A 574 -7.19 -66.07 -7.51
CA PRO A 574 -6.62 -66.02 -6.16
C PRO A 574 -5.12 -65.82 -6.09
N ALA A 575 -4.36 -66.39 -7.04
CA ALA A 575 -2.91 -66.28 -7.12
C ALA A 575 -2.40 -64.87 -7.34
N LEU A 576 -3.24 -63.96 -7.89
CA LEU A 576 -2.92 -62.57 -8.13
C LEU A 576 -3.17 -61.66 -6.91
N ARG A 577 -3.93 -62.12 -5.90
CA ARG A 577 -4.39 -61.27 -4.80
C ARG A 577 -3.23 -60.61 -4.03
N GLY A 578 -2.22 -61.35 -3.67
CA GLY A 578 -1.07 -60.83 -2.93
C GLY A 578 -0.28 -59.79 -3.71
N PRO A 579 0.24 -60.12 -4.90
CA PRO A 579 0.98 -59.16 -5.73
C PRO A 579 0.15 -57.91 -6.10
N VAL A 580 -1.13 -58.07 -6.43
CA VAL A 580 -1.98 -56.97 -6.80
C VAL A 580 -2.30 -56.09 -5.58
N HIS A 581 -2.48 -56.66 -4.40
CA HIS A 581 -2.65 -55.88 -3.18
C HIS A 581 -1.44 -54.98 -2.92
N LEU A 582 -0.21 -55.53 -3.02
CA LEU A 582 1.02 -54.76 -2.83
C LEU A 582 1.17 -53.66 -3.89
N LEU A 583 0.80 -53.93 -5.15
CA LEU A 583 0.80 -52.93 -6.21
C LEU A 583 -0.28 -51.83 -5.99
N ALA A 584 -1.42 -52.18 -5.43
CA ALA A 584 -2.45 -51.22 -5.09
C ALA A 584 -2.02 -50.29 -3.95
N GLU A 585 -1.43 -50.84 -2.88
CA GLU A 585 -0.87 -50.09 -1.75
C GLU A 585 0.28 -49.17 -2.18
N GLY A 586 1.18 -49.66 -3.07
CA GLY A 586 2.28 -48.86 -3.64
C GLY A 586 1.89 -48.04 -4.85
N LEU A 587 0.58 -47.94 -5.17
CA LEU A 587 0.07 -47.22 -6.33
C LEU A 587 0.80 -47.55 -7.63
N GLY A 588 1.13 -48.83 -7.83
CA GLY A 588 1.74 -49.37 -9.06
C GLY A 588 3.23 -49.72 -8.96
N VAL A 589 3.82 -49.62 -7.79
CA VAL A 589 5.20 -50.10 -7.49
C VAL A 589 5.18 -50.91 -6.20
N ALA A 590 5.74 -52.09 -6.20
CA ALA A 590 5.88 -52.92 -5.01
C ALA A 590 7.31 -53.44 -4.91
N VAL A 591 8.00 -53.08 -3.84
CA VAL A 591 9.38 -53.55 -3.57
C VAL A 591 9.31 -54.93 -2.94
N LEU A 592 9.71 -55.95 -3.68
CA LEU A 592 9.74 -57.32 -3.22
C LEU A 592 10.75 -58.13 -4.03
N ASP A 593 11.18 -59.29 -3.49
CA ASP A 593 12.02 -60.23 -4.23
C ASP A 593 11.17 -60.98 -5.28
N THR A 594 11.47 -60.71 -6.54
CA THR A 594 10.77 -61.33 -7.65
C THR A 594 11.43 -62.64 -8.10
N GLU A 595 12.66 -62.99 -7.64
CA GLU A 595 13.36 -64.20 -8.05
C GLU A 595 12.65 -65.46 -7.53
N ALA A 596 12.08 -65.38 -6.33
CA ALA A 596 11.31 -66.46 -5.73
C ALA A 596 9.91 -66.67 -6.33
N MET A 597 9.48 -65.79 -7.24
CA MET A 597 8.14 -65.84 -7.83
C MET A 597 8.01 -66.92 -8.90
N ALA A 598 6.93 -67.72 -8.85
CA ALA A 598 6.67 -68.79 -9.82
C ALA A 598 6.61 -68.24 -11.27
N PRO A 599 7.22 -68.92 -12.25
CA PRO A 599 7.26 -68.47 -13.65
C PRO A 599 5.87 -68.21 -14.25
N ALA A 600 4.89 -69.04 -13.93
CA ALA A 600 3.51 -68.90 -14.39
C ALA A 600 2.86 -67.60 -13.88
N LEU A 601 3.12 -67.27 -12.63
CA LEU A 601 2.61 -66.00 -12.03
C LEU A 601 3.28 -64.81 -12.68
N ARG A 602 4.60 -64.82 -12.92
CA ARG A 602 5.30 -63.77 -13.66
C ARG A 602 4.75 -63.58 -15.07
N ALA A 603 4.52 -64.66 -15.80
CA ALA A 603 3.93 -64.61 -17.15
C ALA A 603 2.53 -64.00 -17.13
N ARG A 604 1.72 -64.34 -16.12
CA ARG A 604 0.38 -63.82 -15.96
C ARG A 604 0.38 -62.33 -15.61
N LEU A 605 1.22 -61.86 -14.68
CA LEU A 605 1.42 -60.47 -14.34
C LEU A 605 1.89 -59.65 -15.54
N LYS A 606 2.84 -60.23 -16.34
CA LYS A 606 3.31 -59.58 -17.58
C LYS A 606 2.18 -59.40 -18.59
N ALA A 607 1.31 -60.37 -18.75
CA ALA A 607 0.14 -60.27 -19.63
C ALA A 607 -0.84 -59.15 -19.18
N LEU A 608 -0.87 -58.83 -17.88
CA LEU A 608 -1.66 -57.74 -17.31
C LEU A 608 -0.91 -56.39 -17.25
N GLY A 609 0.25 -56.30 -17.93
CA GLY A 609 1.02 -55.04 -18.01
C GLY A 609 1.94 -54.76 -16.81
N VAL A 610 2.11 -55.71 -15.87
CA VAL A 610 3.05 -55.62 -14.75
C VAL A 610 4.40 -56.16 -15.18
N ARG A 611 5.48 -55.48 -14.80
CA ARG A 611 6.85 -56.00 -14.95
C ARG A 611 7.39 -56.42 -13.61
N ALA A 612 8.00 -57.63 -13.61
CA ALA A 612 8.78 -58.14 -12.51
C ALA A 612 10.26 -57.90 -12.84
N GLY A 613 10.91 -57.06 -12.08
CA GLY A 613 12.32 -56.70 -12.24
C GLY A 613 13.14 -57.02 -10.97
N ARG A 614 14.39 -56.62 -10.94
CA ARG A 614 15.29 -56.81 -9.80
C ARG A 614 14.86 -56.04 -8.55
N HIS A 615 14.18 -54.90 -8.74
CA HIS A 615 13.78 -54.02 -7.65
C HIS A 615 12.32 -54.22 -7.22
N GLY A 616 11.60 -55.21 -7.82
CA GLY A 616 10.23 -55.51 -7.47
C GLY A 616 9.28 -55.57 -8.65
N LEU A 617 7.99 -55.42 -8.35
CA LEU A 617 6.92 -55.35 -9.36
C LEU A 617 6.58 -53.88 -9.64
N PHE A 618 6.36 -53.56 -10.89
CA PHE A 618 5.91 -52.21 -11.26
C PHE A 618 5.06 -52.23 -12.54
N VAL A 619 4.24 -51.17 -12.66
CA VAL A 619 3.39 -50.92 -13.84
C VAL A 619 3.99 -49.75 -14.64
N PRO A 620 4.68 -49.99 -15.77
CA PRO A 620 5.38 -48.94 -16.51
C PRO A 620 4.48 -47.75 -16.93
N ALA A 621 3.23 -48.04 -17.25
CA ALA A 621 2.26 -46.98 -17.61
C ALA A 621 2.04 -45.93 -16.52
N LEU A 622 2.20 -46.30 -15.26
CA LEU A 622 2.02 -45.46 -14.09
C LEU A 622 3.25 -44.62 -13.71
N LEU A 623 4.40 -44.91 -14.33
CA LEU A 623 5.62 -44.10 -14.15
C LEU A 623 5.67 -42.88 -15.12
N LYS A 624 4.68 -42.75 -16.01
CA LYS A 624 4.57 -41.61 -16.91
C LYS A 624 4.20 -40.32 -16.14
N PRO A 625 4.61 -39.14 -16.57
CA PRO A 625 4.51 -37.90 -15.80
C PRO A 625 3.11 -37.60 -15.23
N ARG A 626 2.05 -37.76 -16.02
CA ARG A 626 0.66 -37.46 -15.54
C ARG A 626 0.21 -38.41 -14.42
N ALA A 627 0.49 -39.71 -14.55
CA ALA A 627 0.16 -40.71 -13.52
C ALA A 627 1.09 -40.56 -12.31
N ALA A 628 2.38 -40.31 -12.54
CA ALA A 628 3.36 -40.12 -11.48
C ALA A 628 3.02 -38.95 -10.54
N ALA A 629 2.58 -37.79 -11.08
CA ALA A 629 2.17 -36.65 -10.28
C ALA A 629 0.94 -36.96 -9.39
N LEU A 630 -0.06 -37.65 -9.96
CA LEU A 630 -1.24 -38.05 -9.17
C LEU A 630 -0.88 -39.08 -8.11
N ARG A 631 -0.03 -40.07 -8.44
CA ARG A 631 0.48 -41.05 -7.48
C ARG A 631 1.22 -40.40 -6.32
N ALA A 632 2.09 -39.42 -6.61
CA ALA A 632 2.79 -38.66 -5.59
C ALA A 632 1.80 -37.97 -4.65
N ALA A 633 0.77 -37.27 -5.20
CA ALA A 633 -0.26 -36.63 -4.39
C ALA A 633 -1.04 -37.64 -3.50
N LEU A 634 -1.38 -38.82 -4.04
CA LEU A 634 -2.08 -39.87 -3.29
C LEU A 634 -1.19 -40.51 -2.21
N LEU A 635 0.12 -40.65 -2.46
CA LEU A 635 1.09 -41.12 -1.46
C LEU A 635 1.21 -40.15 -0.31
N VAL A 636 1.37 -38.85 -0.62
CA VAL A 636 1.42 -37.80 0.40
C VAL A 636 0.10 -37.71 1.17
N LEU A 637 -1.03 -37.89 0.47
CA LEU A 637 -2.34 -37.91 1.14
C LEU A 637 -2.46 -39.06 2.14
N ARG A 638 -1.96 -40.25 1.81
CA ARG A 638 -1.96 -41.43 2.68
C ARG A 638 -1.01 -41.30 3.87
N ASP A 639 0.25 -40.87 3.59
CA ASP A 639 1.35 -40.92 4.55
C ASP A 639 1.46 -39.63 5.38
N GLY A 640 0.79 -38.55 4.92
CA GLY A 640 0.86 -37.21 5.52
C GLY A 640 2.11 -36.45 5.10
N GLY A 641 2.17 -35.18 5.47
CA GLY A 641 3.31 -34.28 5.21
C GLY A 641 3.11 -33.32 4.05
N PRO A 642 4.09 -32.46 3.80
CA PRO A 642 4.07 -31.53 2.67
C PRO A 642 4.35 -32.26 1.35
N MET A 643 3.81 -31.76 0.25
CA MET A 643 4.10 -32.30 -1.08
C MET A 643 5.54 -31.95 -1.48
N PRO A 644 6.41 -32.94 -1.69
CA PRO A 644 7.78 -32.67 -2.11
C PRO A 644 7.84 -32.22 -3.58
N ALA A 645 8.94 -31.54 -3.95
CA ALA A 645 9.17 -31.16 -5.34
C ALA A 645 9.28 -32.42 -6.24
N LEU A 646 8.49 -32.45 -7.33
CA LEU A 646 8.50 -33.54 -8.27
C LEU A 646 9.55 -33.30 -9.37
N PRO A 647 10.13 -34.40 -9.92
CA PRO A 647 11.06 -34.28 -11.03
C PRO A 647 10.42 -33.65 -12.26
N PRO A 648 11.16 -32.93 -13.08
CA PRO A 648 10.63 -32.40 -14.34
C PRO A 648 10.17 -33.56 -15.25
N PRO A 649 9.12 -33.32 -16.06
CA PRO A 649 8.62 -34.33 -16.99
C PRO A 649 9.74 -34.87 -17.89
N GLY A 650 9.90 -36.22 -17.95
CA GLY A 650 10.92 -36.85 -18.79
C GLY A 650 12.27 -37.09 -18.09
N ALA A 651 12.47 -36.65 -16.86
CA ALA A 651 13.68 -36.97 -16.11
C ALA A 651 13.92 -38.49 -16.04
N VAL A 652 15.17 -38.89 -16.25
CA VAL A 652 15.64 -40.28 -16.17
C VAL A 652 16.49 -40.49 -14.92
N SER A 653 17.29 -39.52 -14.57
CA SER A 653 18.07 -39.45 -13.35
C SER A 653 17.91 -38.13 -12.65
N LEU A 654 18.12 -38.11 -11.35
CA LEU A 654 18.16 -36.90 -10.52
C LEU A 654 19.08 -37.12 -9.29
N PRO A 655 19.69 -36.10 -8.73
CA PRO A 655 20.32 -36.20 -7.43
C PRO A 655 19.25 -36.51 -6.36
N PRO A 656 19.55 -37.27 -5.30
CA PRO A 656 18.59 -37.53 -4.24
C PRO A 656 18.11 -36.20 -3.66
N PRO A 657 16.79 -35.90 -3.69
CA PRO A 657 16.26 -34.67 -3.09
C PRO A 657 16.24 -34.77 -1.56
N ASP A 658 16.64 -33.69 -0.89
CA ASP A 658 16.69 -33.64 0.58
C ASP A 658 15.29 -33.55 1.23
N ASP A 659 14.27 -33.12 0.46
CA ASP A 659 12.90 -32.96 0.90
C ASP A 659 12.01 -34.20 0.72
N TRP A 660 12.54 -35.29 0.16
CA TRP A 660 11.77 -36.52 -0.03
C TRP A 660 11.74 -37.37 1.23
N PRO A 661 10.54 -37.73 1.74
CA PRO A 661 10.42 -38.66 2.86
C PRO A 661 11.05 -40.03 2.58
N GLU A 662 11.47 -40.71 3.63
CA GLU A 662 12.02 -42.08 3.51
C GLU A 662 11.02 -43.01 2.82
N GLY A 663 11.47 -43.76 1.84
CA GLY A 663 10.63 -44.67 1.04
C GLY A 663 9.85 -44.00 -0.09
N PHE A 664 9.71 -42.67 -0.11
CA PHE A 664 8.94 -42.00 -1.13
C PHE A 664 9.51 -42.18 -2.55
N ALA A 665 10.84 -42.12 -2.68
CA ALA A 665 11.52 -42.36 -3.96
C ALA A 665 11.15 -43.73 -4.53
N ALA A 666 11.25 -44.80 -3.72
CA ALA A 666 10.92 -46.14 -4.13
C ALA A 666 9.43 -46.28 -4.51
N ALA A 667 8.53 -45.76 -3.70
CA ALA A 667 7.10 -45.78 -3.97
C ALA A 667 6.74 -45.01 -5.26
N LEU A 668 7.45 -43.91 -5.55
CA LEU A 668 7.23 -43.13 -6.78
C LEU A 668 7.86 -43.80 -8.02
N GLY A 669 8.71 -44.84 -7.82
CA GLY A 669 9.38 -45.62 -8.88
C GLY A 669 10.75 -45.05 -9.25
N TRP A 670 11.53 -44.62 -8.25
CA TRP A 670 12.93 -44.23 -8.36
C TRP A 670 13.83 -45.17 -7.56
N VAL A 671 14.93 -45.57 -8.14
CA VAL A 671 15.91 -46.53 -7.58
C VAL A 671 17.20 -45.80 -7.24
N ALA A 672 17.72 -46.00 -6.03
CA ALA A 672 18.99 -45.44 -5.63
C ALA A 672 20.15 -46.17 -6.37
N ALA A 673 20.83 -45.43 -7.23
CA ALA A 673 21.94 -45.93 -8.06
C ALA A 673 23.23 -45.14 -7.79
N GLY A 674 23.81 -45.32 -6.61
CA GLY A 674 24.99 -44.56 -6.17
C GLY A 674 24.63 -43.11 -5.81
N PRO A 675 25.26 -42.10 -6.40
CA PRO A 675 24.99 -40.68 -6.07
C PRO A 675 23.72 -40.11 -6.75
N VAL A 676 22.99 -40.94 -7.50
CA VAL A 676 21.77 -40.52 -8.21
C VAL A 676 20.62 -41.48 -7.98
N LEU A 677 19.40 -40.98 -8.13
CA LEU A 677 18.20 -41.77 -8.32
C LEU A 677 17.97 -41.99 -9.82
N LEU A 678 17.64 -43.20 -10.21
CA LEU A 678 17.24 -43.56 -11.59
C LEU A 678 15.78 -43.94 -11.62
N ARG A 679 15.09 -43.57 -12.69
CA ARG A 679 13.72 -44.02 -12.89
C ARG A 679 13.68 -45.51 -13.13
N LEU A 680 12.83 -46.22 -12.38
CA LEU A 680 12.78 -47.67 -12.26
C LEU A 680 12.69 -48.41 -13.61
N ASP A 681 11.84 -47.96 -14.53
CA ASP A 681 11.66 -48.52 -15.87
C ASP A 681 12.95 -48.49 -16.69
N VAL A 682 13.71 -47.41 -16.61
CA VAL A 682 14.98 -47.24 -17.31
C VAL A 682 16.08 -48.05 -16.64
N ALA A 683 16.15 -48.05 -15.31
CA ALA A 683 17.11 -48.83 -14.56
C ALA A 683 16.95 -50.34 -14.86
N GLU A 684 15.73 -50.84 -14.85
CA GLU A 684 15.43 -52.26 -15.15
C GLU A 684 15.69 -52.60 -16.61
N GLN A 685 15.34 -51.76 -17.56
CA GLN A 685 15.60 -51.97 -18.99
C GLN A 685 17.10 -52.05 -19.25
N VAL A 686 17.86 -51.07 -18.75
CA VAL A 686 19.32 -51.03 -18.95
C VAL A 686 19.99 -52.23 -18.22
N ALA A 687 19.59 -52.55 -17.00
CA ALA A 687 20.12 -53.70 -16.29
C ALA A 687 19.87 -54.98 -17.05
N ALA A 688 18.67 -55.25 -17.57
CA ALA A 688 18.34 -56.43 -18.34
C ALA A 688 19.14 -56.54 -19.66
N GLU A 689 19.31 -55.42 -20.39
CA GLU A 689 20.13 -55.37 -21.61
C GLU A 689 21.59 -55.72 -21.35
N LEU A 690 22.17 -55.10 -20.30
CA LEU A 690 23.56 -55.33 -19.90
C LEU A 690 23.77 -56.75 -19.36
N GLU A 691 22.82 -57.29 -18.62
CA GLU A 691 22.84 -58.67 -18.12
C GLU A 691 22.83 -59.66 -19.24
N TRP A 692 21.96 -59.49 -20.21
CA TRP A 692 21.91 -60.38 -21.39
C TRP A 692 23.20 -60.31 -22.21
N ALA A 693 23.75 -59.11 -22.43
CA ALA A 693 24.97 -58.90 -23.20
C ALA A 693 26.19 -59.49 -22.52
N SER A 694 26.34 -59.33 -21.17
CA SER A 694 27.51 -59.74 -20.40
C SER A 694 27.43 -61.15 -19.77
N ARG A 695 26.40 -61.96 -20.12
CA ARG A 695 26.14 -63.31 -19.49
C ARG A 695 27.21 -64.31 -19.67
N ARG A 696 27.95 -64.27 -20.78
CA ARG A 696 28.98 -65.29 -21.13
C ARG A 696 30.40 -64.75 -21.04
N ARG A 697 30.62 -63.47 -21.31
CA ARG A 697 31.95 -62.83 -21.32
C ARG A 697 31.81 -61.34 -21.04
N PRO A 698 32.86 -60.66 -20.57
CA PRO A 698 32.90 -59.25 -20.49
C PRO A 698 32.62 -58.58 -21.87
N VAL A 699 31.91 -57.52 -21.88
CA VAL A 699 31.54 -56.76 -23.10
C VAL A 699 32.01 -55.31 -23.02
N PRO A 700 32.32 -54.66 -24.13
CA PRO A 700 32.57 -53.23 -24.16
C PRO A 700 31.37 -52.45 -23.63
N VAL A 701 31.62 -51.34 -22.93
CA VAL A 701 30.56 -50.46 -22.49
C VAL A 701 29.82 -49.90 -23.71
N PRO A 702 28.49 -50.07 -23.79
CA PRO A 702 27.75 -49.55 -24.94
C PRO A 702 27.93 -48.05 -25.13
N ALA A 703 28.15 -47.63 -26.35
CA ALA A 703 28.25 -46.20 -26.69
C ALA A 703 26.95 -45.44 -26.25
N GLY A 704 27.10 -44.26 -25.65
CA GLY A 704 25.97 -43.45 -25.23
C GLY A 704 25.25 -43.96 -23.97
N LEU A 705 25.76 -44.97 -23.22
CA LEU A 705 25.11 -45.45 -22.02
C LEU A 705 24.93 -44.39 -20.94
N ALA A 706 25.93 -43.50 -20.74
CA ALA A 706 25.85 -42.41 -19.82
C ALA A 706 24.72 -41.41 -20.21
N SER A 707 24.57 -41.10 -21.50
CA SER A 707 23.50 -40.24 -22.02
C SER A 707 22.12 -40.90 -21.86
N ARG A 708 21.99 -42.19 -22.09
CA ARG A 708 20.73 -42.93 -21.89
C ARG A 708 20.28 -42.92 -20.42
N LEU A 709 21.24 -42.97 -19.50
CA LEU A 709 20.97 -42.86 -18.06
C LEU A 709 20.92 -41.41 -17.58
N SER A 710 21.19 -40.42 -18.44
CA SER A 710 21.27 -39.01 -18.12
C SER A 710 22.24 -38.72 -16.95
N VAL A 711 23.40 -39.41 -16.93
CA VAL A 711 24.45 -39.22 -15.91
C VAL A 711 25.76 -38.78 -16.53
N LYS A 712 26.58 -38.11 -15.73
CA LYS A 712 27.94 -37.74 -16.13
C LYS A 712 28.81 -39.02 -16.24
N ALA A 713 29.78 -39.01 -17.15
CA ALA A 713 30.69 -40.15 -17.35
C ALA A 713 31.44 -40.57 -16.08
N GLU A 714 31.79 -39.64 -15.23
CA GLU A 714 32.48 -39.81 -13.96
C GLU A 714 31.61 -40.57 -12.95
N VAL A 715 30.29 -40.41 -13.00
CA VAL A 715 29.32 -41.05 -12.10
C VAL A 715 28.91 -42.45 -12.57
N LEU A 716 29.06 -42.73 -13.87
CA LEU A 716 28.66 -44.01 -14.51
C LEU A 716 29.18 -45.26 -13.80
N PRO A 717 30.47 -45.36 -13.36
CA PRO A 717 30.98 -46.56 -12.66
C PRO A 717 30.27 -46.85 -11.35
N ALA A 718 29.89 -45.81 -10.58
CA ALA A 718 29.17 -45.94 -9.33
C ALA A 718 27.72 -46.40 -9.57
N VAL A 719 27.08 -45.87 -10.60
CA VAL A 719 25.72 -46.25 -11.03
C VAL A 719 25.70 -47.72 -11.49
N LEU A 720 26.61 -48.13 -12.36
CA LEU A 720 26.70 -49.48 -12.85
C LEU A 720 26.96 -50.49 -11.73
N ARG A 721 27.81 -50.14 -10.76
CA ARG A 721 28.07 -50.97 -9.58
C ARG A 721 26.77 -51.25 -8.80
N ARG A 722 25.95 -50.25 -8.62
CA ARG A 722 24.66 -50.42 -7.93
C ARG A 722 23.64 -51.19 -8.76
N LEU A 723 23.70 -51.11 -10.08
CA LEU A 723 22.88 -51.93 -10.97
C LEU A 723 23.40 -53.39 -11.09
N GLY A 724 24.48 -53.73 -10.40
CA GLY A 724 25.02 -55.08 -10.36
C GLY A 724 26.10 -55.38 -11.40
N PHE A 725 26.79 -54.36 -11.88
CA PHE A 725 27.86 -54.52 -12.88
C PHE A 725 29.17 -53.92 -12.39
N ARG A 726 30.29 -54.53 -12.83
CA ARG A 726 31.63 -54.02 -12.58
C ARG A 726 32.21 -53.47 -13.89
N LEU A 727 32.68 -52.26 -13.82
CA LEU A 727 33.37 -51.60 -14.93
C LEU A 727 34.90 -51.74 -14.76
N PHE A 728 35.56 -52.17 -15.80
CA PHE A 728 37.00 -52.13 -15.95
C PHE A 728 37.35 -50.95 -16.85
N PRO A 729 38.17 -49.99 -16.40
CA PRO A 729 38.54 -48.86 -17.21
C PRO A 729 39.30 -49.29 -18.49
N ALA A 730 39.32 -48.44 -19.47
CA ALA A 730 40.17 -48.58 -20.65
C ALA A 730 41.63 -48.72 -20.21
N ALA A 731 42.32 -49.78 -20.68
CA ALA A 731 43.71 -49.95 -20.39
C ALA A 731 44.59 -49.31 -21.48
N PRO A 732 45.67 -48.59 -21.12
CA PRO A 732 46.63 -48.16 -22.12
C PRO A 732 47.28 -49.36 -22.79
N LEU A 733 47.70 -49.21 -24.03
CA LEU A 733 48.46 -50.25 -24.72
C LEU A 733 49.80 -50.49 -24.00
N PRO A 734 50.29 -51.77 -23.91
CA PRO A 734 51.62 -52.05 -23.44
C PRO A 734 52.67 -51.35 -24.32
N ASP A 735 53.84 -51.03 -23.72
CA ASP A 735 54.96 -50.42 -24.45
C ASP A 735 55.35 -51.24 -25.67
N GLY A 736 55.45 -50.57 -26.81
CA GLY A 736 55.82 -51.27 -28.10
C GLY A 736 54.60 -51.75 -28.91
N GLN A 737 53.37 -51.59 -28.43
CA GLN A 737 52.17 -51.88 -29.23
C GLN A 737 51.54 -50.59 -29.74
N PHE A 738 51.06 -50.60 -30.98
CA PHE A 738 50.40 -49.47 -31.63
C PHE A 738 48.95 -49.82 -31.96
N GLY A 739 48.04 -48.85 -31.73
CA GLY A 739 46.63 -49.00 -31.98
C GLY A 739 45.77 -48.26 -30.95
N PRO A 740 44.45 -48.36 -31.03
CA PRO A 740 43.55 -47.80 -30.00
C PRO A 740 43.67 -48.55 -28.69
N PRO A 741 43.57 -47.86 -27.54
CA PRO A 741 43.54 -48.53 -26.22
C PRO A 741 42.38 -49.50 -26.12
N ALA A 742 42.52 -50.53 -25.24
CA ALA A 742 41.44 -51.47 -25.01
C ALA A 742 40.23 -50.71 -24.47
N PRO A 743 39.02 -50.94 -25.01
CA PRO A 743 37.82 -50.25 -24.55
C PRO A 743 37.52 -50.62 -23.10
N ALA A 744 36.82 -49.70 -22.39
CA ALA A 744 36.28 -50.03 -21.07
C ALA A 744 35.33 -51.22 -21.15
N MET A 745 35.54 -52.22 -20.28
CA MET A 745 34.80 -53.50 -20.30
C MET A 745 33.86 -53.59 -19.10
N LEU A 746 32.74 -54.23 -19.32
CA LEU A 746 31.69 -54.43 -18.32
C LEU A 746 31.45 -55.92 -18.07
N THR A 747 31.32 -56.30 -16.79
CA THR A 747 30.97 -57.66 -16.36
C THR A 747 29.96 -57.63 -15.23
N GLN A 748 29.25 -58.73 -15.04
CA GLN A 748 28.30 -58.86 -13.93
C GLN A 748 29.07 -59.07 -12.60
N LEU A 749 28.55 -58.36 -11.55
CA LEU A 749 28.97 -58.70 -10.18
C LEU A 749 28.26 -59.96 -9.73
N ARG A 750 29.08 -61.06 -9.50
CA ARG A 750 28.53 -62.32 -8.88
C ARG A 750 28.02 -61.94 -7.47
N ARG A 751 26.71 -62.02 -7.24
CA ARG A 751 26.14 -61.93 -5.89
C ARG A 751 26.70 -63.09 -5.05
N ARG A 752 27.48 -62.77 -4.03
CA ARG A 752 27.67 -63.74 -2.91
C ARG A 752 26.32 -63.76 -2.19
N PRO A 753 25.72 -64.92 -1.88
CA PRO A 753 24.56 -65.00 -1.04
C PRO A 753 24.94 -64.41 0.33
N GLU A 754 24.31 -63.30 0.73
CA GLU A 754 24.38 -62.84 2.10
C GLU A 754 23.72 -63.87 2.99
N PRO A 755 24.34 -64.26 4.14
CA PRO A 755 23.65 -65.10 5.11
C PRO A 755 22.36 -64.44 5.51
N THR A 756 21.26 -65.13 5.40
CA THR A 756 19.94 -64.68 5.81
C THR A 756 19.97 -64.49 7.33
N GLU A 757 20.23 -63.25 7.80
CA GLU A 757 19.87 -62.88 9.16
C GLU A 757 18.37 -62.98 9.27
N VAL A 758 17.89 -64.01 9.93
CA VAL A 758 16.49 -64.12 10.34
C VAL A 758 16.26 -63.04 11.42
N ARG A 759 15.83 -61.88 10.98
CA ARG A 759 15.37 -60.83 11.89
C ARG A 759 14.13 -61.38 12.59
N PRO A 760 14.10 -61.48 13.91
CA PRO A 760 12.90 -61.91 14.61
C PRO A 760 11.80 -60.90 14.36
N LEU A 761 10.64 -61.35 13.92
CA LEU A 761 9.44 -60.57 13.76
C LEU A 761 9.16 -59.77 15.05
N PRO A 762 8.89 -58.48 14.97
CA PRO A 762 8.49 -57.73 16.14
C PRO A 762 7.22 -58.32 16.71
N ARG A 763 7.26 -58.64 18.00
CA ARG A 763 6.08 -59.10 18.75
C ARG A 763 5.03 -57.96 18.68
N ALA A 764 3.94 -58.22 18.00
CA ALA A 764 2.78 -57.40 18.02
C ALA A 764 2.26 -57.27 19.47
N ALA A 765 2.36 -56.09 20.06
CA ALA A 765 1.68 -55.77 21.28
C ALA A 765 0.17 -55.72 20.98
N GLY A 766 -0.58 -56.62 21.59
CA GLY A 766 -1.96 -56.85 21.26
C GLY A 766 -2.93 -55.83 21.77
N SER A 767 -3.85 -55.47 20.91
CA SER A 767 -5.26 -55.12 21.26
C SER A 767 -6.12 -55.25 20.00
N GLY A 768 -6.40 -56.47 19.57
CA GLY A 768 -7.36 -56.76 18.50
C GLY A 768 -8.10 -58.07 18.81
N PRO A 769 -9.28 -58.30 18.21
CA PRO A 769 -10.14 -59.45 18.51
C PRO A 769 -9.49 -60.81 18.26
N PHE A 770 -8.30 -60.92 17.69
CA PHE A 770 -7.55 -62.10 17.45
C PHE A 770 -6.36 -62.33 18.42
N ALA A 771 -6.16 -61.46 19.41
CA ALA A 771 -5.08 -61.62 20.40
C ALA A 771 -5.22 -62.92 21.24
N ALA A 772 -6.42 -63.45 21.36
CA ALA A 772 -6.72 -64.71 22.08
C ALA A 772 -6.21 -65.94 21.34
N LEU A 773 -5.98 -65.92 20.03
CA LEU A 773 -5.44 -67.04 19.24
C LEU A 773 -3.91 -67.20 19.35
N ALA A 774 -3.21 -66.18 19.83
CA ALA A 774 -1.75 -66.26 20.04
C ALA A 774 -1.38 -67.15 21.24
N VAL A 775 -2.29 -67.35 22.18
CA VAL A 775 -2.09 -68.21 23.37
C VAL A 775 -2.22 -69.70 23.05
N LEU A 776 -2.84 -70.10 21.94
CA LEU A 776 -3.03 -71.45 21.52
C LEU A 776 -1.87 -72.04 20.70
N ARG A 777 -0.85 -71.26 20.35
CA ARG A 777 0.35 -71.70 19.61
C ARG A 777 1.55 -72.09 20.50
N GLY A 778 1.40 -72.11 21.80
CA GLY A 778 2.42 -72.37 22.79
C GLY A 778 2.17 -73.70 23.61
N ARG A 779 1.48 -74.65 23.02
CA ARG A 779 1.48 -76.04 23.55
C ARG A 779 1.81 -77.01 22.46
#